data_2ab671ec0c093a1050c3cc72217d1c7c
#
_entry.id   2ab671ec0c093a1050c3cc72217d1c7c
#
_cell.length_a   1.000
_cell.length_b   1.000
_cell.length_c   1.000
_cell.angle_alpha   90.00
_cell.angle_beta   90.00
_cell.angle_gamma   90.00
#
_symmetry.space_group_name_H-M   'P 1'
#
loop_
_entity.id
_entity.type
_entity.pdbx_description
1 polymer ?
#
loop_
_entity_poly.entity_id
_entity_poly.type
_entity_poly.pdbx_seq_one_letter_code
_entity_poly.pdbx_strand_id
1 'polypeptide(L)'
;MFDLTTRDIKYLAGVGPQKAEVLNKELKIFSLHDLLFYFPYKYIDRSRIYQVREINGNMPYIQLKGKLIGFETFGEGRQRRLVGHFTDGTGVLDLVWFQGIKYVVGKYKLHEEYIVFGKPSVFNGRVNIAHPDVDNPADMQLSTMGLQPYYYTTDKMKRSYLNSHAIEKMMATVVKQLQEPLLETLSPKIVAEHHLMPLTEALRNIHFPKNPDLLRKAQYRLKFEELFYLQLNILRYAKDRQRRYRGYIFEVVGDNFNTFYSQNLPFELTGAQKRVMKEIRQDVGSGRQMNRLLQGDVGSGKTLVALMSMLMALDNGYQACLMAPTEILANQHFETIKQLLYGMDIRVELLSGSVKKRKREPILKGLLTGEVQILVGTHALLEDTVGFAFLGLAVIDEQHRFGVAQRARLWVKNAQPPHVLVMTATPIPRTLAMTLYGDLDVSVIDELPPGRKPITTIHQFDNRREGLYRSVHKQVAEGRQVYIVYPLIKESEKMDLKNLEEGYVHIREEFPECKVCKMHGKMSAYEKDSQMQQFVTGEAQIMVATTVIEVGVNVPNASVMIIENAERFGLSQLHQLRGRVGRGAAQSYCILVTTYKLTEETRKRMEIMVSTNDGFEIAEADLKLRGPGDIEGTQQSGMAFDLKIADLAKDGQLLQYVRTIAGQITTTDPAGENPENEVIWRQLNTLRKSNVNWGAIS
;
A
#
# COMPACT_ATOMS: atom_id res chain seq x y z
N MET A 1 42.24 -1.97 -1.16
CA MET A 1 40.77 -2.17 -1.03
C MET A 1 40.04 -1.27 -2.05
N PHE A 2 39.37 -1.84 -3.00
CA PHE A 2 38.68 -1.07 -4.07
C PHE A 2 37.44 -0.43 -3.47
N ASP A 3 37.48 0.89 -3.21
CA ASP A 3 36.35 1.59 -2.61
C ASP A 3 35.35 1.95 -3.73
N LEU A 4 34.31 1.12 -3.85
CA LEU A 4 33.22 1.32 -4.80
C LEU A 4 32.35 2.54 -4.49
N THR A 5 32.36 3.02 -3.26
CA THR A 5 31.44 4.09 -2.80
C THR A 5 31.95 5.48 -3.13
N THR A 6 33.28 5.66 -3.16
CA THR A 6 33.92 6.97 -3.42
C THR A 6 34.18 7.23 -4.90
N ARG A 7 34.16 6.19 -5.73
CA ARG A 7 34.47 6.36 -7.16
C ARG A 7 33.24 6.83 -7.93
N ASP A 8 33.30 8.09 -8.40
CA ASP A 8 32.27 8.70 -9.20
C ASP A 8 32.05 7.93 -10.54
N ILE A 9 30.79 7.74 -10.91
CA ILE A 9 30.37 6.98 -12.09
C ILE A 9 30.94 7.54 -13.40
N LYS A 10 31.28 8.83 -13.45
CA LYS A 10 31.89 9.47 -14.65
C LYS A 10 33.23 8.88 -15.06
N TYR A 11 33.94 8.23 -14.12
CA TYR A 11 35.23 7.58 -14.40
C TYR A 11 35.10 6.13 -14.88
N LEU A 12 33.88 5.62 -14.98
CA LEU A 12 33.65 4.31 -15.58
C LEU A 12 33.85 4.40 -17.10
N ALA A 13 34.57 3.44 -17.67
CA ALA A 13 34.82 3.38 -19.12
C ALA A 13 33.49 3.40 -19.91
N GLY A 14 33.37 4.33 -20.85
CA GLY A 14 32.20 4.51 -21.70
C GLY A 14 31.07 5.38 -21.10
N VAL A 15 31.24 5.95 -19.90
CA VAL A 15 30.27 6.86 -19.28
C VAL A 15 30.56 8.31 -19.60
N GLY A 16 31.66 8.87 -19.11
CA GLY A 16 32.00 10.28 -19.27
C GLY A 16 31.03 11.25 -18.58
N PRO A 17 31.32 12.57 -18.56
CA PRO A 17 30.54 13.55 -17.81
C PRO A 17 29.08 13.67 -18.23
N GLN A 18 28.81 13.66 -19.56
CA GLN A 18 27.44 13.87 -20.09
C GLN A 18 26.50 12.70 -19.71
N LYS A 19 26.97 11.44 -19.85
CA LYS A 19 26.16 10.29 -19.47
C LYS A 19 26.02 10.17 -17.96
N ALA A 20 27.09 10.52 -17.20
CA ALA A 20 27.01 10.57 -15.75
C ALA A 20 25.93 11.54 -15.25
N GLU A 21 25.83 12.73 -15.85
CA GLU A 21 24.79 13.69 -15.50
C GLU A 21 23.37 13.14 -15.73
N VAL A 22 23.15 12.39 -16.82
CA VAL A 22 21.87 11.75 -17.11
C VAL A 22 21.58 10.64 -16.09
N LEU A 23 22.56 9.78 -15.77
CA LEU A 23 22.43 8.73 -14.76
C LEU A 23 22.12 9.31 -13.37
N ASN A 24 22.80 10.40 -13.00
CA ASN A 24 22.58 11.10 -11.73
C ASN A 24 21.14 11.66 -11.62
N LYS A 25 20.65 12.32 -12.69
CA LYS A 25 19.33 12.97 -12.71
C LYS A 25 18.18 11.98 -12.81
N GLU A 26 18.30 10.99 -13.69
CA GLU A 26 17.21 10.06 -14.00
C GLU A 26 17.11 8.87 -13.02
N LEU A 27 18.27 8.33 -12.58
CA LEU A 27 18.34 7.11 -11.75
C LEU A 27 18.99 7.33 -10.39
N LYS A 28 19.48 8.54 -10.09
CA LYS A 28 20.22 8.86 -8.85
C LYS A 28 21.47 7.96 -8.67
N ILE A 29 22.10 7.56 -9.76
CA ILE A 29 23.34 6.78 -9.77
C ILE A 29 24.52 7.74 -9.82
N PHE A 30 25.27 7.88 -8.74
CA PHE A 30 26.42 8.77 -8.58
C PHE A 30 27.75 8.02 -8.54
N SER A 31 27.73 6.80 -8.01
CA SER A 31 28.92 5.97 -7.78
C SER A 31 28.84 4.61 -8.47
N LEU A 32 29.98 3.89 -8.49
CA LEU A 32 30.00 2.50 -8.93
C LEU A 32 29.17 1.59 -8.02
N HIS A 33 29.08 1.93 -6.73
CA HIS A 33 28.23 1.24 -5.77
C HIS A 33 26.76 1.39 -6.16
N ASP A 34 26.31 2.61 -6.46
CA ASP A 34 24.89 2.84 -6.85
C ASP A 34 24.54 2.06 -8.10
N LEU A 35 25.45 2.01 -9.08
CA LEU A 35 25.26 1.22 -10.29
C LEU A 35 25.15 -0.27 -9.95
N LEU A 36 26.05 -0.83 -9.10
CA LEU A 36 26.04 -2.24 -8.73
C LEU A 36 24.77 -2.65 -7.98
N PHE A 37 24.14 -1.72 -7.26
CA PHE A 37 22.86 -1.92 -6.58
C PHE A 37 21.64 -1.43 -7.39
N TYR A 38 21.81 -1.20 -8.69
CA TYR A 38 20.73 -0.97 -9.64
C TYR A 38 20.35 -2.27 -10.33
N PHE A 39 19.32 -2.95 -9.82
CA PHE A 39 18.98 -4.31 -10.21
C PHE A 39 18.14 -4.38 -11.49
N PRO A 40 18.27 -5.48 -12.29
CA PRO A 40 17.39 -5.73 -13.42
C PRO A 40 15.95 -5.97 -12.95
N TYR A 41 14.97 -5.44 -13.68
CA TYR A 41 13.57 -5.67 -13.36
C TYR A 41 12.99 -6.93 -14.03
N LYS A 42 13.65 -7.46 -15.05
CA LYS A 42 13.32 -8.73 -15.72
C LYS A 42 14.56 -9.37 -16.32
N TYR A 43 14.43 -10.65 -16.64
CA TYR A 43 15.45 -11.40 -17.35
C TYR A 43 14.82 -12.04 -18.60
N ILE A 44 15.59 -12.08 -19.67
CA ILE A 44 15.21 -12.66 -20.93
C ILE A 44 16.06 -13.91 -21.12
N ASP A 45 15.40 -15.05 -21.27
CA ASP A 45 16.10 -16.31 -21.55
C ASP A 45 16.58 -16.32 -23.01
N ARG A 46 17.92 -16.30 -23.17
CA ARG A 46 18.59 -16.44 -24.47
C ARG A 46 19.30 -17.79 -24.61
N SER A 47 19.01 -18.74 -23.76
CA SER A 47 19.65 -20.07 -23.80
C SER A 47 19.24 -20.91 -25.00
N ARG A 48 18.04 -20.66 -25.57
CA ARG A 48 17.51 -21.41 -26.70
C ARG A 48 17.61 -20.61 -28.00
N ILE A 49 18.29 -21.20 -28.99
CA ILE A 49 18.27 -20.75 -30.38
C ILE A 49 17.16 -21.52 -31.08
N TYR A 50 16.16 -20.79 -31.60
CA TYR A 50 15.05 -21.38 -32.36
C TYR A 50 15.41 -21.47 -33.82
N GLN A 51 14.76 -22.41 -34.55
CA GLN A 51 14.81 -22.44 -35.99
C GLN A 51 13.68 -21.60 -36.59
N VAL A 52 13.93 -20.99 -37.77
CA VAL A 52 12.94 -20.12 -38.41
C VAL A 52 11.63 -20.86 -38.68
N ARG A 53 11.68 -22.17 -39.01
CA ARG A 53 10.49 -23.02 -39.23
C ARG A 53 9.63 -23.23 -37.97
N GLU A 54 10.18 -23.06 -36.75
CA GLU A 54 9.46 -23.27 -35.49
C GLU A 54 8.67 -22.01 -35.07
N ILE A 55 8.88 -20.88 -35.74
CA ILE A 55 8.38 -19.59 -35.24
C ILE A 55 6.93 -19.39 -35.65
N ASN A 56 6.15 -18.92 -34.69
CA ASN A 56 4.82 -18.36 -34.91
C ASN A 56 4.67 -17.00 -34.25
N GLY A 57 3.67 -16.19 -34.67
CA GLY A 57 3.48 -14.82 -34.19
C GLY A 57 3.07 -14.65 -32.72
N ASN A 58 2.77 -15.75 -32.01
CA ASN A 58 2.34 -15.72 -30.61
C ASN A 58 3.47 -16.07 -29.64
N MET A 59 4.69 -16.33 -30.13
CA MET A 59 5.82 -16.66 -29.28
C MET A 59 6.31 -15.45 -28.50
N PRO A 60 6.92 -15.66 -27.31
CA PRO A 60 7.63 -14.61 -26.58
C PRO A 60 8.87 -14.13 -27.36
N TYR A 61 9.73 -13.35 -26.75
CA TYR A 61 11.01 -13.01 -27.33
C TYR A 61 11.82 -14.28 -27.62
N ILE A 62 12.39 -14.36 -28.83
CA ILE A 62 13.13 -15.53 -29.34
C ILE A 62 14.51 -15.12 -29.84
N GLN A 63 15.42 -16.06 -29.88
CA GLN A 63 16.76 -15.92 -30.44
C GLN A 63 16.94 -16.86 -31.63
N LEU A 64 17.51 -16.32 -32.70
CA LEU A 64 17.77 -17.03 -33.95
C LEU A 64 19.24 -16.86 -34.34
N LYS A 65 19.80 -17.88 -34.97
CA LYS A 65 21.12 -17.79 -35.58
C LYS A 65 21.00 -18.06 -37.06
N GLY A 66 21.53 -17.18 -37.91
CA GLY A 66 21.43 -17.31 -39.37
C GLY A 66 22.10 -16.18 -40.11
N LYS A 67 21.74 -15.99 -41.37
CA LYS A 67 22.36 -15.03 -42.30
C LYS A 67 21.34 -14.05 -42.87
N LEU A 68 21.75 -12.80 -43.08
CA LEU A 68 21.00 -11.83 -43.88
C LEU A 68 21.28 -12.10 -45.37
N ILE A 69 20.22 -12.33 -46.13
CA ILE A 69 20.33 -12.68 -47.57
C ILE A 69 19.94 -11.52 -48.49
N GLY A 70 19.28 -10.46 -47.99
CA GLY A 70 18.88 -9.32 -48.77
C GLY A 70 18.25 -8.22 -47.93
N PHE A 71 18.23 -7.00 -48.48
CA PHE A 71 17.50 -5.86 -47.96
C PHE A 71 16.55 -5.30 -49.02
N GLU A 72 15.31 -5.00 -48.59
CA GLU A 72 14.33 -4.32 -49.42
C GLU A 72 13.79 -3.09 -48.70
N THR A 73 13.54 -1.99 -49.43
CA THR A 73 12.97 -0.78 -48.84
C THR A 73 11.56 -0.58 -49.37
N PHE A 74 10.58 -0.44 -48.47
CA PHE A 74 9.19 -0.20 -48.80
C PHE A 74 8.74 1.18 -48.30
N GLY A 75 7.85 1.83 -49.09
CA GLY A 75 7.22 3.10 -48.72
C GLY A 75 8.13 4.32 -48.94
N GLU A 76 7.51 5.51 -48.86
CA GLU A 76 8.20 6.79 -49.01
C GLU A 76 7.95 7.71 -47.79
N GLY A 77 8.85 8.68 -47.59
CA GLY A 77 8.72 9.66 -46.51
C GLY A 77 8.68 9.05 -45.10
N ARG A 78 7.66 9.38 -44.33
CA ARG A 78 7.48 8.90 -42.95
C ARG A 78 7.06 7.45 -42.86
N GLN A 79 6.57 6.86 -43.93
CA GLN A 79 6.14 5.45 -44.01
C GLN A 79 7.23 4.51 -44.51
N ARG A 80 8.44 5.03 -44.76
CA ARG A 80 9.59 4.26 -45.22
C ARG A 80 10.05 3.26 -44.19
N ARG A 81 10.14 1.97 -44.60
CA ARG A 81 10.65 0.87 -43.77
C ARG A 81 11.67 0.04 -44.53
N LEU A 82 12.66 -0.47 -43.83
CA LEU A 82 13.62 -1.46 -44.33
C LEU A 82 13.21 -2.86 -43.89
N VAL A 83 13.23 -3.78 -44.81
CA VAL A 83 13.01 -5.22 -44.54
C VAL A 83 14.29 -5.95 -44.87
N GLY A 84 14.87 -6.65 -43.92
CA GLY A 84 16.01 -7.54 -44.13
C GLY A 84 15.49 -9.00 -44.11
N HIS A 85 15.83 -9.76 -45.16
CA HIS A 85 15.48 -11.17 -45.23
C HIS A 85 16.54 -12.00 -44.53
N PHE A 86 16.11 -12.70 -43.49
CA PHE A 86 16.97 -13.52 -42.64
C PHE A 86 16.65 -14.99 -42.78
N THR A 87 17.66 -15.84 -42.86
CA THR A 87 17.50 -17.28 -42.99
C THR A 87 18.53 -18.06 -42.15
N ASP A 88 18.07 -19.15 -41.59
CA ASP A 88 18.90 -20.20 -40.96
C ASP A 88 19.02 -21.48 -41.82
N GLY A 89 18.50 -21.43 -43.03
CA GLY A 89 18.41 -22.60 -43.93
C GLY A 89 17.14 -23.43 -43.78
N THR A 90 16.33 -23.21 -42.72
CA THR A 90 15.05 -23.92 -42.51
C THR A 90 13.83 -23.13 -42.98
N GLY A 91 14.01 -21.82 -43.16
CA GLY A 91 12.99 -20.87 -43.59
C GLY A 91 13.54 -19.45 -43.77
N VAL A 92 12.67 -18.53 -44.15
CA VAL A 92 12.98 -17.12 -44.27
C VAL A 92 12.08 -16.30 -43.34
N LEU A 93 12.66 -15.36 -42.60
CA LEU A 93 12.00 -14.46 -41.69
C LEU A 93 12.32 -12.98 -42.03
N ASP A 94 11.34 -12.10 -41.94
CA ASP A 94 11.52 -10.69 -42.23
C ASP A 94 11.92 -9.93 -40.96
N LEU A 95 13.04 -9.20 -41.00
CA LEU A 95 13.49 -8.26 -39.98
C LEU A 95 13.13 -6.85 -40.43
N VAL A 96 12.34 -6.10 -39.64
CA VAL A 96 11.77 -4.81 -40.08
C VAL A 96 12.28 -3.65 -39.23
N TRP A 97 12.80 -2.62 -39.90
CA TRP A 97 13.22 -1.36 -39.25
C TRP A 97 12.46 -0.18 -39.84
N PHE A 98 11.84 0.62 -38.96
CA PHE A 98 11.13 1.84 -39.32
C PHE A 98 12.01 3.10 -39.17
N GLN A 99 13.16 2.98 -38.49
CA GLN A 99 14.09 4.07 -38.20
C GLN A 99 15.53 3.59 -38.38
N GLY A 100 16.46 4.54 -38.65
CA GLY A 100 17.88 4.22 -38.74
C GLY A 100 18.29 3.42 -39.97
N ILE A 101 17.51 3.44 -41.06
CA ILE A 101 17.70 2.60 -42.27
C ILE A 101 19.13 2.67 -42.80
N LYS A 102 19.66 3.90 -42.95
CA LYS A 102 21.06 4.09 -43.46
C LYS A 102 22.10 3.43 -42.55
N TYR A 103 21.88 3.49 -41.23
CA TYR A 103 22.76 2.88 -40.24
C TYR A 103 22.70 1.36 -40.30
N VAL A 104 21.51 0.78 -40.43
CA VAL A 104 21.31 -0.68 -40.53
C VAL A 104 21.97 -1.26 -41.74
N VAL A 105 21.76 -0.64 -42.92
CA VAL A 105 22.36 -1.08 -44.18
C VAL A 105 23.90 -0.95 -44.15
N GLY A 106 24.43 0.09 -43.51
CA GLY A 106 25.87 0.26 -43.39
C GLY A 106 26.54 -0.64 -42.35
N LYS A 107 25.78 -1.09 -41.34
CA LYS A 107 26.33 -1.89 -40.26
C LYS A 107 26.32 -3.39 -40.52
N TYR A 108 25.26 -3.93 -41.15
CA TYR A 108 25.11 -5.36 -41.38
C TYR A 108 25.42 -5.74 -42.80
N LYS A 109 26.31 -6.73 -42.96
CA LYS A 109 26.73 -7.22 -44.27
C LYS A 109 25.89 -8.44 -44.66
N LEU A 110 25.58 -8.55 -45.94
CA LEU A 110 24.86 -9.71 -46.48
C LEU A 110 25.76 -10.94 -46.42
N HIS A 111 25.10 -12.10 -46.22
CA HIS A 111 25.72 -13.45 -46.17
C HIS A 111 26.63 -13.69 -44.96
N GLU A 112 26.82 -12.73 -44.08
CA GLU A 112 27.46 -12.95 -42.77
C GLU A 112 26.47 -13.56 -41.75
N GLU A 113 27.03 -14.30 -40.79
CA GLU A 113 26.24 -14.90 -39.69
C GLU A 113 25.94 -13.88 -38.59
N TYR A 114 24.68 -13.83 -38.19
CA TYR A 114 24.22 -12.97 -37.11
C TYR A 114 23.35 -13.76 -36.14
N ILE A 115 23.29 -13.29 -34.92
CA ILE A 115 22.31 -13.68 -33.95
C ILE A 115 21.26 -12.58 -33.84
N VAL A 116 20.01 -12.96 -34.11
CA VAL A 116 18.86 -12.08 -34.11
C VAL A 116 18.01 -12.36 -32.89
N PHE A 117 17.70 -11.33 -32.12
CA PHE A 117 16.82 -11.45 -30.96
C PHE A 117 15.65 -10.45 -31.10
N GLY A 118 14.44 -10.93 -30.85
CA GLY A 118 13.24 -10.09 -30.90
C GLY A 118 11.94 -10.86 -30.67
N LYS A 119 10.85 -10.11 -30.64
CA LYS A 119 9.50 -10.68 -30.50
C LYS A 119 8.92 -10.89 -31.90
N PRO A 120 8.57 -12.13 -32.28
CA PRO A 120 7.92 -12.38 -33.55
C PRO A 120 6.49 -11.83 -33.55
N SER A 121 6.05 -11.37 -34.70
CA SER A 121 4.69 -10.91 -34.99
C SER A 121 4.28 -11.36 -36.39
N VAL A 122 2.99 -11.42 -36.66
CA VAL A 122 2.47 -11.74 -38.00
C VAL A 122 1.92 -10.47 -38.63
N PHE A 123 2.41 -10.14 -39.82
CA PHE A 123 1.90 -9.05 -40.63
C PHE A 123 1.73 -9.52 -42.09
N ASN A 124 0.52 -9.36 -42.63
CA ASN A 124 0.16 -9.84 -43.98
C ASN A 124 0.48 -11.33 -44.21
N GLY A 125 0.22 -12.17 -43.20
CA GLY A 125 0.46 -13.63 -43.30
C GLY A 125 1.94 -14.05 -43.20
N ARG A 126 2.88 -13.12 -43.05
CA ARG A 126 4.31 -13.41 -42.84
C ARG A 126 4.74 -13.11 -41.41
N VAL A 127 5.57 -14.00 -40.90
CA VAL A 127 6.19 -13.78 -39.59
C VAL A 127 7.34 -12.79 -39.76
N ASN A 128 7.40 -11.78 -38.89
CA ASN A 128 8.43 -10.77 -38.89
C ASN A 128 8.87 -10.42 -37.46
N ILE A 129 10.03 -9.78 -37.34
CA ILE A 129 10.52 -9.21 -36.08
C ILE A 129 10.80 -7.73 -36.33
N ALA A 130 10.08 -6.85 -35.62
CA ALA A 130 10.25 -5.41 -35.71
C ALA A 130 11.37 -4.94 -34.79
N HIS A 131 12.29 -4.12 -35.32
CA HIS A 131 13.45 -3.58 -34.59
C HIS A 131 14.22 -4.64 -33.80
N PRO A 132 14.66 -5.76 -34.42
CA PRO A 132 15.41 -6.78 -33.72
C PRO A 132 16.76 -6.27 -33.21
N ASP A 133 17.23 -6.82 -32.10
CA ASP A 133 18.64 -6.77 -31.75
C ASP A 133 19.40 -7.75 -32.66
N VAL A 134 20.44 -7.25 -33.33
CA VAL A 134 21.27 -8.07 -34.25
C VAL A 134 22.71 -7.95 -33.81
N ASP A 135 23.26 -9.08 -33.35
CA ASP A 135 24.63 -9.19 -32.82
C ASP A 135 25.49 -10.07 -33.72
N ASN A 136 26.79 -9.71 -33.81
CA ASN A 136 27.75 -10.58 -34.47
C ASN A 136 28.15 -11.73 -33.53
N PRO A 137 28.13 -13.00 -33.97
CA PRO A 137 28.55 -14.13 -33.15
C PRO A 137 29.94 -14.00 -32.54
N ALA A 138 30.86 -13.29 -33.20
CA ALA A 138 32.22 -13.03 -32.70
C ALA A 138 32.27 -12.04 -31.53
N ASP A 139 31.30 -11.16 -31.40
CA ASP A 139 31.20 -10.15 -30.32
C ASP A 139 30.49 -10.67 -29.07
N MET A 140 30.00 -11.91 -29.12
CA MET A 140 29.26 -12.54 -28.04
C MET A 140 30.15 -12.96 -26.88
N GLN A 141 30.47 -12.02 -26.00
CA GLN A 141 31.11 -12.32 -24.72
C GLN A 141 30.07 -12.50 -23.61
N LEU A 142 30.13 -13.64 -22.93
CA LEU A 142 29.57 -13.98 -21.57
C LEU A 142 28.04 -13.85 -21.35
N SER A 143 27.32 -12.93 -21.98
CA SER A 143 25.89 -12.68 -21.67
C SER A 143 24.90 -13.46 -22.56
N THR A 144 25.36 -14.16 -23.56
CA THR A 144 24.49 -14.66 -24.64
C THR A 144 24.07 -16.12 -24.53
N MET A 145 24.56 -16.83 -23.53
CA MET A 145 24.18 -18.23 -23.26
C MET A 145 23.36 -18.41 -21.97
N GLY A 146 22.64 -17.37 -21.54
CA GLY A 146 21.92 -17.45 -20.27
C GLY A 146 20.76 -16.44 -20.17
N LEU A 147 20.38 -16.14 -18.95
CA LEU A 147 19.38 -15.15 -18.62
C LEU A 147 19.97 -13.74 -18.74
N GLN A 148 19.59 -13.01 -19.80
CA GLN A 148 20.04 -11.65 -20.00
C GLN A 148 19.29 -10.67 -19.10
N PRO A 149 19.98 -9.81 -18.30
CA PRO A 149 19.34 -8.81 -17.46
C PRO A 149 18.76 -7.67 -18.29
N TYR A 150 17.59 -7.19 -17.92
CA TYR A 150 16.96 -6.04 -18.54
C TYR A 150 16.73 -4.93 -17.51
N TYR A 151 17.34 -3.74 -17.76
CA TYR A 151 17.31 -2.61 -16.84
C TYR A 151 16.28 -1.59 -17.28
N TYR A 152 15.60 -0.97 -16.32
CA TYR A 152 14.69 0.12 -16.60
C TYR A 152 15.45 1.34 -17.14
N THR A 153 14.87 2.02 -18.13
CA THR A 153 15.45 3.22 -18.73
C THR A 153 14.35 4.19 -19.14
N THR A 154 14.55 5.47 -18.86
CA THR A 154 13.64 6.53 -19.26
C THR A 154 13.82 6.87 -20.76
N ASP A 155 12.84 7.56 -21.36
CA ASP A 155 12.95 8.00 -22.76
C ASP A 155 14.09 9.01 -22.97
N LYS A 156 14.40 9.81 -21.95
CA LYS A 156 15.52 10.72 -21.97
C LYS A 156 16.86 9.99 -21.98
N MET A 157 16.98 8.91 -21.23
CA MET A 157 18.15 8.02 -21.24
C MET A 157 18.33 7.38 -22.61
N LYS A 158 17.26 6.87 -23.23
CA LYS A 158 17.32 6.28 -24.59
C LYS A 158 17.81 7.27 -25.62
N ARG A 159 17.37 8.55 -25.56
CA ARG A 159 17.85 9.63 -26.42
C ARG A 159 19.35 9.94 -26.22
N SER A 160 19.88 9.66 -25.03
CA SER A 160 21.30 9.81 -24.67
C SER A 160 22.11 8.52 -24.88
N TYR A 161 21.59 7.56 -25.64
CA TYR A 161 22.20 6.24 -25.88
C TYR A 161 22.45 5.41 -24.60
N LEU A 162 21.67 5.67 -23.55
CA LEU A 162 21.69 4.92 -22.28
C LEU A 162 20.48 3.96 -22.23
N ASN A 163 20.43 3.01 -23.16
CA ASN A 163 19.45 1.93 -23.14
C ASN A 163 19.88 0.80 -22.19
N SER A 164 19.01 -0.22 -21.99
CA SER A 164 19.30 -1.36 -21.12
C SER A 164 20.61 -2.08 -21.45
N HIS A 165 20.95 -2.22 -22.73
CA HIS A 165 22.20 -2.85 -23.17
C HIS A 165 23.44 -2.00 -22.82
N ALA A 166 23.32 -0.67 -22.87
CA ALA A 166 24.41 0.20 -22.42
C ALA A 166 24.64 0.06 -20.91
N ILE A 167 23.58 -0.04 -20.10
CA ILE A 167 23.70 -0.30 -18.65
C ILE A 167 24.31 -1.67 -18.40
N GLU A 168 23.88 -2.70 -19.12
CA GLU A 168 24.44 -4.06 -19.04
C GLU A 168 25.96 -4.06 -19.28
N LYS A 169 26.45 -3.35 -20.32
CA LYS A 169 27.90 -3.22 -20.60
C LYS A 169 28.66 -2.52 -19.49
N MET A 170 28.08 -1.44 -18.93
CA MET A 170 28.66 -0.75 -17.78
C MET A 170 28.73 -1.70 -16.57
N MET A 171 27.67 -2.44 -16.30
CA MET A 171 27.58 -3.40 -15.24
C MET A 171 28.63 -4.53 -15.40
N ALA A 172 28.78 -5.06 -16.60
CA ALA A 172 29.80 -6.08 -16.89
C ALA A 172 31.21 -5.56 -16.59
N THR A 173 31.48 -4.28 -16.87
CA THR A 173 32.77 -3.65 -16.56
C THR A 173 32.97 -3.56 -15.03
N VAL A 174 31.95 -3.16 -14.27
CA VAL A 174 32.04 -3.07 -12.80
C VAL A 174 32.20 -4.46 -12.19
N VAL A 175 31.39 -5.44 -12.61
CA VAL A 175 31.47 -6.82 -12.09
C VAL A 175 32.83 -7.48 -12.37
N LYS A 176 33.45 -7.21 -13.53
CA LYS A 176 34.81 -7.67 -13.85
C LYS A 176 35.88 -7.05 -12.94
N GLN A 177 35.66 -5.82 -12.46
CA GLN A 177 36.57 -5.12 -11.55
C GLN A 177 36.48 -5.63 -10.09
N LEU A 178 35.42 -6.39 -9.75
CA LEU A 178 35.25 -7.03 -8.44
C LEU A 178 36.19 -8.25 -8.30
N GLN A 179 37.52 -8.02 -8.24
CA GLN A 179 38.48 -9.08 -8.08
C GLN A 179 38.53 -9.59 -6.63
N GLU A 180 38.37 -8.69 -5.65
CA GLU A 180 38.30 -9.01 -4.23
C GLU A 180 36.82 -9.13 -3.78
N PRO A 181 36.50 -10.02 -2.84
CA PRO A 181 35.17 -10.08 -2.23
C PRO A 181 34.82 -8.76 -1.54
N LEU A 182 33.58 -8.29 -1.75
CA LEU A 182 33.04 -7.17 -0.98
C LEU A 182 32.91 -7.55 0.48
N LEU A 183 33.01 -6.55 1.35
CA LEU A 183 32.73 -6.75 2.77
C LEU A 183 31.31 -7.24 2.95
N GLU A 184 31.19 -8.35 3.70
CA GLU A 184 29.88 -8.91 4.00
C GLU A 184 29.09 -7.94 4.89
N THR A 185 27.81 -7.87 4.65
CA THR A 185 26.88 -6.99 5.34
C THR A 185 26.06 -7.71 6.41
N LEU A 186 26.01 -9.03 6.38
CA LEU A 186 25.37 -9.87 7.39
C LEU A 186 26.45 -10.62 8.19
N SER A 187 26.14 -11.02 9.43
CA SER A 187 27.06 -11.81 10.22
C SER A 187 27.28 -13.19 9.61
N PRO A 188 28.48 -13.79 9.74
CA PRO A 188 28.76 -15.14 9.25
C PRO A 188 27.75 -16.18 9.76
N LYS A 189 27.27 -15.99 10.99
CA LYS A 189 26.26 -16.84 11.62
C LYS A 189 24.94 -16.82 10.85
N ILE A 190 24.42 -15.63 10.53
CA ILE A 190 23.18 -15.48 9.74
C ILE A 190 23.34 -16.08 8.35
N VAL A 191 24.47 -15.83 7.70
CA VAL A 191 24.74 -16.37 6.36
C VAL A 191 24.72 -17.90 6.37
N ALA A 192 25.37 -18.51 7.38
CA ALA A 192 25.45 -19.97 7.52
C ALA A 192 24.10 -20.61 7.94
N GLU A 193 23.45 -20.08 8.98
CA GLU A 193 22.19 -20.63 9.51
C GLU A 193 21.03 -20.56 8.51
N HIS A 194 21.01 -19.52 7.67
CA HIS A 194 19.94 -19.33 6.69
C HIS A 194 20.36 -19.70 5.26
N HIS A 195 21.50 -20.38 5.10
CA HIS A 195 22.04 -20.86 3.82
C HIS A 195 22.06 -19.77 2.73
N LEU A 196 22.45 -18.56 3.12
CA LEU A 196 22.48 -17.40 2.23
C LEU A 196 23.72 -17.43 1.33
N MET A 197 23.56 -17.01 0.09
CA MET A 197 24.67 -16.77 -0.83
C MET A 197 25.53 -15.61 -0.34
N PRO A 198 26.89 -15.67 -0.39
CA PRO A 198 27.73 -14.52 -0.08
C PRO A 198 27.40 -13.29 -0.93
N LEU A 199 27.54 -12.09 -0.37
CA LEU A 199 27.11 -10.84 -1.03
C LEU A 199 27.72 -10.66 -2.41
N THR A 200 29.04 -10.85 -2.57
CA THR A 200 29.71 -10.69 -3.87
C THR A 200 29.21 -11.65 -4.91
N GLU A 201 28.92 -12.89 -4.52
CA GLU A 201 28.38 -13.90 -5.40
C GLU A 201 26.93 -13.59 -5.79
N ALA A 202 26.12 -13.11 -4.84
CA ALA A 202 24.75 -12.67 -5.08
C ALA A 202 24.71 -11.50 -6.07
N LEU A 203 25.59 -10.49 -5.90
CA LEU A 203 25.67 -9.36 -6.82
C LEU A 203 26.17 -9.75 -8.23
N ARG A 204 27.04 -10.75 -8.35
CA ARG A 204 27.42 -11.30 -9.66
C ARG A 204 26.27 -12.02 -10.33
N ASN A 205 25.53 -12.86 -9.59
CA ASN A 205 24.45 -13.67 -10.14
C ASN A 205 23.15 -12.90 -10.33
N ILE A 206 22.92 -11.77 -9.66
CA ILE A 206 21.76 -10.92 -9.96
C ILE A 206 21.93 -10.20 -11.29
N HIS A 207 23.14 -9.83 -11.68
CA HIS A 207 23.42 -9.15 -12.94
C HIS A 207 23.72 -10.11 -14.09
N PHE A 208 24.47 -11.18 -13.82
CA PHE A 208 24.89 -12.16 -14.83
C PHE A 208 24.69 -13.59 -14.29
N PRO A 209 23.44 -14.05 -14.20
CA PRO A 209 23.14 -15.36 -13.64
C PRO A 209 23.58 -16.47 -14.60
N LYS A 210 24.33 -17.44 -14.06
CA LYS A 210 24.76 -18.61 -14.82
C LYS A 210 23.60 -19.58 -15.09
N ASN A 211 22.61 -19.63 -14.21
CA ASN A 211 21.41 -20.45 -14.34
C ASN A 211 20.28 -19.87 -13.48
N PRO A 212 19.01 -20.32 -13.69
CA PRO A 212 17.85 -19.84 -12.92
C PRO A 212 17.94 -20.09 -11.41
N ASP A 213 18.61 -21.16 -10.96
CA ASP A 213 18.73 -21.49 -9.55
C ASP A 213 19.66 -20.51 -8.81
N LEU A 214 20.79 -20.17 -9.40
CA LEU A 214 21.70 -19.16 -8.86
C LEU A 214 21.05 -17.78 -8.84
N LEU A 215 20.25 -17.45 -9.86
CA LEU A 215 19.45 -16.22 -9.86
C LEU A 215 18.47 -16.20 -8.70
N ARG A 216 17.72 -17.27 -8.44
CA ARG A 216 16.79 -17.35 -7.31
C ARG A 216 17.49 -17.18 -5.97
N LYS A 217 18.64 -17.85 -5.80
CA LYS A 217 19.45 -17.71 -4.57
C LYS A 217 20.00 -16.29 -4.39
N ALA A 218 20.43 -15.63 -5.46
CA ALA A 218 20.89 -14.24 -5.43
C ALA A 218 19.76 -13.28 -5.06
N GLN A 219 18.58 -13.43 -5.70
CA GLN A 219 17.38 -12.65 -5.38
C GLN A 219 16.97 -12.84 -3.91
N TYR A 220 16.94 -14.09 -3.44
CA TYR A 220 16.60 -14.40 -2.05
C TYR A 220 17.54 -13.73 -1.06
N ARG A 221 18.87 -13.81 -1.31
CA ARG A 221 19.90 -13.17 -0.47
C ARG A 221 19.72 -11.65 -0.39
N LEU A 222 19.51 -10.99 -1.53
CA LEU A 222 19.39 -9.53 -1.57
C LEU A 222 18.08 -9.04 -0.96
N LYS A 223 16.96 -9.76 -1.22
CA LYS A 223 15.67 -9.48 -0.58
C LYS A 223 15.72 -9.70 0.93
N PHE A 224 16.35 -10.79 1.38
CA PHE A 224 16.55 -11.07 2.79
C PHE A 224 17.27 -9.90 3.47
N GLU A 225 18.38 -9.46 2.92
CA GLU A 225 19.17 -8.35 3.47
C GLU A 225 18.36 -7.06 3.55
N GLU A 226 17.70 -6.67 2.46
CA GLU A 226 16.94 -5.44 2.38
C GLU A 226 15.80 -5.40 3.41
N LEU A 227 15.03 -6.48 3.50
CA LEU A 227 13.94 -6.61 4.46
C LEU A 227 14.43 -6.77 5.90
N PHE A 228 15.55 -7.45 6.10
CA PHE A 228 16.17 -7.62 7.43
C PHE A 228 16.60 -6.27 8.02
N TYR A 229 17.33 -5.45 7.27
CA TYR A 229 17.75 -4.14 7.76
C TYR A 229 16.58 -3.17 7.94
N LEU A 230 15.57 -3.26 7.10
CA LEU A 230 14.33 -2.54 7.29
C LEU A 230 13.69 -2.89 8.65
N GLN A 231 13.50 -4.17 8.93
CA GLN A 231 12.88 -4.63 10.18
C GLN A 231 13.78 -4.36 11.41
N LEU A 232 15.06 -4.56 11.27
CA LEU A 232 16.01 -4.29 12.36
C LEU A 232 15.99 -2.82 12.79
N ASN A 233 15.94 -1.90 11.82
CA ASN A 233 15.86 -0.47 12.09
C ASN A 233 14.54 -0.09 12.79
N ILE A 234 13.41 -0.61 12.32
CA ILE A 234 12.09 -0.39 12.90
C ILE A 234 12.05 -0.90 14.36
N LEU A 235 12.47 -2.14 14.57
CA LEU A 235 12.44 -2.76 15.90
C LEU A 235 13.40 -2.09 16.88
N ARG A 236 14.57 -1.66 16.42
CA ARG A 236 15.50 -0.87 17.24
C ARG A 236 14.87 0.45 17.68
N TYR A 237 14.25 1.17 16.74
CA TYR A 237 13.56 2.43 17.05
C TYR A 237 12.44 2.23 18.07
N ALA A 238 11.61 1.20 17.88
CA ALA A 238 10.53 0.87 18.83
C ALA A 238 11.08 0.57 20.23
N LYS A 239 12.18 -0.21 20.34
CA LYS A 239 12.84 -0.50 21.63
C LYS A 239 13.48 0.73 22.27
N ASP A 240 14.17 1.56 21.49
CA ASP A 240 14.75 2.81 21.98
C ASP A 240 13.67 3.75 22.53
N ARG A 241 12.51 3.80 21.88
CA ARG A 241 11.35 4.56 22.37
C ARG A 241 10.82 3.97 23.67
N GLN A 242 10.59 2.67 23.75
CA GLN A 242 10.10 1.98 24.96
C GLN A 242 11.03 2.17 26.16
N ARG A 243 12.34 2.34 25.93
CA ARG A 243 13.32 2.64 26.99
C ARG A 243 13.28 4.09 27.46
N ARG A 244 13.00 5.02 26.54
CA ARG A 244 12.97 6.46 26.85
C ARG A 244 11.69 6.87 27.58
N TYR A 245 10.56 6.27 27.24
CA TYR A 245 9.25 6.65 27.76
C TYR A 245 8.68 5.54 28.65
N ARG A 246 8.59 5.84 29.93
CA ARG A 246 7.83 5.02 30.87
C ARG A 246 6.35 5.23 30.63
N GLY A 247 5.55 4.16 30.66
CA GLY A 247 4.09 4.20 30.61
C GLY A 247 3.47 4.30 31.99
N TYR A 248 2.26 4.81 32.07
CA TYR A 248 1.43 4.65 33.26
C TYR A 248 1.15 3.14 33.48
N ILE A 249 0.98 2.73 34.72
CA ILE A 249 0.63 1.33 35.03
C ILE A 249 -0.83 1.31 35.42
N PHE A 250 -1.66 0.57 34.66
CA PHE A 250 -3.04 0.32 35.03
C PHE A 250 -3.10 -1.00 35.80
N GLU A 251 -3.03 -0.93 37.11
CA GLU A 251 -2.94 -2.08 37.98
C GLU A 251 -4.27 -2.79 38.12
N VAL A 252 -5.37 -2.02 38.16
CA VAL A 252 -6.70 -2.49 38.52
C VAL A 252 -7.61 -2.56 37.30
N VAL A 253 -8.45 -3.61 37.26
CA VAL A 253 -9.68 -3.66 36.48
C VAL A 253 -10.79 -3.50 37.50
N GLY A 254 -11.30 -2.28 37.66
CA GLY A 254 -12.16 -1.90 38.77
C GLY A 254 -13.64 -1.87 38.43
N ASP A 255 -14.38 -1.08 39.21
CA ASP A 255 -15.84 -1.06 39.17
C ASP A 255 -16.41 -0.52 37.87
N ASN A 256 -15.80 0.49 37.27
CA ASN A 256 -16.28 1.03 35.98
C ASN A 256 -16.27 -0.02 34.89
N PHE A 257 -15.15 -0.73 34.75
CA PHE A 257 -15.03 -1.81 33.76
C PHE A 257 -15.98 -2.96 34.05
N ASN A 258 -16.04 -3.44 35.31
CA ASN A 258 -16.86 -4.60 35.71
C ASN A 258 -18.35 -4.31 35.60
N THR A 259 -18.79 -3.11 35.99
CA THR A 259 -20.20 -2.69 35.87
C THR A 259 -20.60 -2.61 34.41
N PHE A 260 -19.75 -1.97 33.58
CA PHE A 260 -20.00 -1.92 32.15
C PHE A 260 -20.10 -3.32 31.52
N TYR A 261 -19.15 -4.20 31.84
CA TYR A 261 -19.10 -5.56 31.29
C TYR A 261 -20.31 -6.40 31.66
N SER A 262 -20.79 -6.26 32.91
CA SER A 262 -21.89 -7.09 33.44
C SER A 262 -23.29 -6.53 33.16
N GLN A 263 -23.44 -5.19 33.02
CA GLN A 263 -24.77 -4.56 32.99
C GLN A 263 -25.03 -3.77 31.69
N ASN A 264 -24.01 -3.14 31.12
CA ASN A 264 -24.19 -2.22 30.01
C ASN A 264 -23.74 -2.78 28.67
N LEU A 265 -23.05 -3.94 28.65
CA LEU A 265 -22.57 -4.55 27.41
C LEU A 265 -23.77 -5.04 26.58
N PRO A 266 -23.97 -4.54 25.35
CA PRO A 266 -25.19 -4.84 24.57
C PRO A 266 -25.21 -6.26 23.98
N PHE A 267 -24.05 -6.95 23.95
CA PHE A 267 -23.89 -8.32 23.42
C PHE A 267 -22.60 -8.94 23.98
N GLU A 268 -22.47 -10.25 23.91
CA GLU A 268 -21.25 -10.94 24.30
C GLU A 268 -20.08 -10.56 23.35
N LEU A 269 -18.89 -10.40 23.94
CA LEU A 269 -17.68 -10.17 23.18
C LEU A 269 -17.31 -11.39 22.34
N THR A 270 -16.86 -11.15 21.11
CA THR A 270 -16.27 -12.21 20.27
C THR A 270 -14.94 -12.70 20.84
N GLY A 271 -14.49 -13.88 20.39
CA GLY A 271 -13.19 -14.42 20.77
C GLY A 271 -12.04 -13.46 20.43
N ALA A 272 -12.11 -12.82 19.26
CA ALA A 272 -11.13 -11.82 18.81
C ALA A 272 -11.11 -10.59 19.72
N GLN A 273 -12.28 -10.06 20.10
CA GLN A 273 -12.36 -8.91 21.02
C GLN A 273 -11.78 -9.25 22.40
N LYS A 274 -12.09 -10.45 22.95
CA LYS A 274 -11.52 -10.92 24.23
C LYS A 274 -10.00 -11.07 24.16
N ARG A 275 -9.47 -11.58 23.04
CA ARG A 275 -8.03 -11.69 22.80
C ARG A 275 -7.37 -10.32 22.81
N VAL A 276 -7.91 -9.38 22.04
CA VAL A 276 -7.38 -8.00 21.95
C VAL A 276 -7.43 -7.28 23.31
N MET A 277 -8.50 -7.45 24.07
CA MET A 277 -8.58 -6.89 25.44
C MET A 277 -7.48 -7.43 26.36
N LYS A 278 -7.13 -8.72 26.25
CA LYS A 278 -6.00 -9.31 27.00
C LYS A 278 -4.66 -8.71 26.57
N GLU A 279 -4.44 -8.50 25.27
CA GLU A 279 -3.22 -7.87 24.76
C GLU A 279 -3.09 -6.44 25.28
N ILE A 280 -4.15 -5.62 25.19
CA ILE A 280 -4.18 -4.25 25.72
C ILE A 280 -3.92 -4.26 27.22
N ARG A 281 -4.55 -5.16 27.99
CA ARG A 281 -4.36 -5.29 29.45
C ARG A 281 -2.90 -5.60 29.81
N GLN A 282 -2.24 -6.48 29.06
CA GLN A 282 -0.83 -6.79 29.25
C GLN A 282 0.06 -5.57 29.00
N ASP A 283 -0.21 -4.80 27.95
CA ASP A 283 0.57 -3.61 27.62
C ASP A 283 0.45 -2.54 28.70
N VAL A 284 -0.78 -2.14 29.07
CA VAL A 284 -1.01 -1.06 30.03
C VAL A 284 -0.57 -1.43 31.46
N GLY A 285 -0.44 -2.73 31.77
CA GLY A 285 0.10 -3.24 33.03
C GLY A 285 1.63 -3.37 33.07
N SER A 286 2.30 -3.21 31.91
CA SER A 286 3.75 -3.49 31.78
C SER A 286 4.70 -2.41 32.30
N GLY A 287 4.20 -1.20 32.61
CA GLY A 287 5.00 -0.03 32.94
C GLY A 287 5.69 0.62 31.73
N ARG A 288 5.39 0.14 30.52
CA ARG A 288 5.83 0.73 29.25
C ARG A 288 4.68 1.44 28.57
N GLN A 289 4.97 2.51 27.83
CA GLN A 289 3.97 3.19 27.04
C GLN A 289 3.39 2.24 25.98
N MET A 290 2.10 1.91 26.06
CA MET A 290 1.41 1.20 24.98
C MET A 290 1.30 2.11 23.75
N ASN A 291 1.63 1.58 22.60
CA ASN A 291 1.38 2.22 21.30
C ASN A 291 0.88 1.13 20.35
N ARG A 292 -0.43 0.98 20.26
CA ARG A 292 -1.06 -0.19 19.63
C ARG A 292 -2.01 0.22 18.50
N LEU A 293 -1.91 -0.48 17.37
CA LEU A 293 -2.83 -0.38 16.24
C LEU A 293 -3.91 -1.47 16.36
N LEU A 294 -5.14 -1.07 16.50
CA LEU A 294 -6.31 -1.93 16.49
C LEU A 294 -6.93 -1.93 15.09
N GLN A 295 -6.77 -3.03 14.39
CA GLN A 295 -7.35 -3.24 13.08
C GLN A 295 -8.59 -4.11 13.16
N GLY A 296 -9.55 -3.85 12.29
CA GLY A 296 -10.73 -4.68 12.14
C GLY A 296 -11.66 -4.09 11.13
N ASP A 297 -12.47 -4.90 10.52
CA ASP A 297 -13.42 -4.47 9.50
C ASP A 297 -14.44 -3.47 10.06
N VAL A 298 -15.17 -2.80 9.17
CA VAL A 298 -16.25 -1.90 9.56
C VAL A 298 -17.30 -2.67 10.38
N GLY A 299 -17.58 -2.18 11.60
CA GLY A 299 -18.53 -2.83 12.50
C GLY A 299 -18.02 -4.06 13.25
N SER A 300 -16.72 -4.31 13.29
CA SER A 300 -16.10 -5.37 14.12
C SER A 300 -16.11 -5.07 15.63
N GLY A 301 -16.59 -3.89 16.05
CA GLY A 301 -16.68 -3.50 17.46
C GLY A 301 -15.42 -2.83 18.03
N LYS A 302 -14.57 -2.23 17.20
CA LYS A 302 -13.37 -1.46 17.63
C LYS A 302 -13.69 -0.41 18.68
N THR A 303 -14.78 0.36 18.49
CA THR A 303 -15.22 1.40 19.44
C THR A 303 -15.54 0.82 20.82
N LEU A 304 -16.08 -0.40 20.89
CA LEU A 304 -16.36 -1.06 22.15
C LEU A 304 -15.06 -1.44 22.88
N VAL A 305 -14.08 -1.99 22.17
CA VAL A 305 -12.76 -2.30 22.72
C VAL A 305 -12.06 -1.02 23.21
N ALA A 306 -12.17 0.08 22.45
CA ALA A 306 -11.64 1.38 22.86
C ALA A 306 -12.31 1.90 24.13
N LEU A 307 -13.65 1.83 24.23
CA LEU A 307 -14.39 2.23 25.42
C LEU A 307 -13.98 1.41 26.65
N MET A 308 -13.91 0.08 26.52
CA MET A 308 -13.45 -0.78 27.62
C MET A 308 -12.01 -0.46 28.05
N SER A 309 -11.16 -0.09 27.11
CA SER A 309 -9.79 0.38 27.42
C SER A 309 -9.79 1.73 28.15
N MET A 310 -10.69 2.65 27.78
CA MET A 310 -10.87 3.93 28.49
C MET A 310 -11.38 3.70 29.92
N LEU A 311 -12.31 2.75 30.13
CA LEU A 311 -12.80 2.41 31.47
C LEU A 311 -11.70 1.84 32.36
N MET A 312 -10.77 1.05 31.81
CA MET A 312 -9.58 0.63 32.56
C MET A 312 -8.71 1.83 32.98
N ALA A 313 -8.57 2.84 32.14
CA ALA A 313 -7.84 4.06 32.53
C ALA A 313 -8.54 4.79 33.68
N LEU A 314 -9.87 4.91 33.62
CA LEU A 314 -10.67 5.55 34.67
C LEU A 314 -10.57 4.80 36.00
N ASP A 315 -10.60 3.48 35.99
CA ASP A 315 -10.45 2.64 37.18
C ASP A 315 -9.09 2.84 37.88
N ASN A 316 -8.10 3.35 37.17
CA ASN A 316 -6.78 3.68 37.72
C ASN A 316 -6.58 5.18 37.96
N GLY A 317 -7.66 5.96 37.98
CA GLY A 317 -7.65 7.40 38.28
C GLY A 317 -7.17 8.29 37.15
N TYR A 318 -7.08 7.78 35.92
CA TYR A 318 -6.66 8.53 34.74
C TYR A 318 -7.85 8.95 33.88
N GLN A 319 -7.67 10.05 33.15
CA GLN A 319 -8.60 10.49 32.12
C GLN A 319 -8.28 9.81 30.78
N ALA A 320 -9.28 9.76 29.89
CA ALA A 320 -9.12 9.26 28.53
C ALA A 320 -9.65 10.26 27.51
N CYS A 321 -9.09 10.23 26.29
CA CYS A 321 -9.65 10.97 25.16
C CYS A 321 -9.81 10.08 23.92
N LEU A 322 -10.82 10.44 23.09
CA LEU A 322 -11.04 9.85 21.78
C LEU A 322 -11.04 10.92 20.71
N MET A 323 -10.10 10.84 19.79
CA MET A 323 -9.95 11.75 18.67
C MET A 323 -10.50 11.14 17.38
N ALA A 324 -11.44 11.84 16.73
CA ALA A 324 -12.02 11.46 15.46
C ALA A 324 -11.65 12.48 14.35
N PRO A 325 -11.55 12.07 13.08
CA PRO A 325 -11.11 12.95 11.99
C PRO A 325 -12.12 14.04 11.59
N THR A 326 -13.41 13.84 11.90
CA THR A 326 -14.49 14.78 11.55
C THR A 326 -15.44 15.01 12.70
N GLU A 327 -16.14 16.15 12.69
CA GLU A 327 -17.14 16.48 13.71
C GLU A 327 -18.29 15.47 13.72
N ILE A 328 -18.73 15.00 12.57
CA ILE A 328 -19.80 14.00 12.46
C ILE A 328 -19.42 12.72 13.19
N LEU A 329 -18.21 12.22 12.97
CA LEU A 329 -17.70 11.04 13.67
C LEU A 329 -17.52 11.28 15.17
N ALA A 330 -17.00 12.46 15.55
CA ALA A 330 -16.85 12.81 16.96
C ALA A 330 -18.19 12.85 17.68
N ASN A 331 -19.21 13.47 17.08
CA ASN A 331 -20.58 13.47 17.58
C ASN A 331 -21.14 12.04 17.70
N GLN A 332 -20.94 11.20 16.67
CA GLN A 332 -21.42 9.81 16.70
C GLN A 332 -20.75 9.01 17.82
N HIS A 333 -19.44 9.11 17.98
CA HIS A 333 -18.74 8.46 19.09
C HIS A 333 -19.23 8.97 20.45
N PHE A 334 -19.41 10.28 20.58
CA PHE A 334 -19.91 10.88 21.81
C PHE A 334 -21.29 10.33 22.20
N GLU A 335 -22.26 10.34 21.28
CA GLU A 335 -23.60 9.81 21.53
C GLU A 335 -23.58 8.31 21.82
N THR A 336 -22.79 7.53 21.07
CA THR A 336 -22.65 6.10 21.28
C THR A 336 -22.07 5.79 22.66
N ILE A 337 -20.99 6.46 23.05
CA ILE A 337 -20.35 6.27 24.35
C ILE A 337 -21.30 6.67 25.48
N LYS A 338 -22.00 7.81 25.33
CA LYS A 338 -22.97 8.28 26.31
C LYS A 338 -24.12 7.31 26.51
N GLN A 339 -24.62 6.70 25.41
CA GLN A 339 -25.65 5.68 25.50
C GLN A 339 -25.16 4.40 26.19
N LEU A 340 -23.95 3.95 25.86
CA LEU A 340 -23.36 2.75 26.45
C LEU A 340 -23.05 2.92 27.95
N LEU A 341 -22.72 4.13 28.38
CA LEU A 341 -22.42 4.47 29.78
C LEU A 341 -23.65 4.96 30.53
N TYR A 342 -24.87 4.82 29.99
CA TYR A 342 -26.09 5.23 30.66
C TYR A 342 -26.24 4.54 32.03
N GLY A 343 -26.49 5.34 33.06
CA GLY A 343 -26.61 4.83 34.45
C GLY A 343 -25.29 4.70 35.20
N MET A 344 -24.15 5.00 34.56
CA MET A 344 -22.83 5.05 35.19
C MET A 344 -22.46 6.52 35.52
N ASP A 345 -21.77 6.72 36.66
CA ASP A 345 -21.31 8.05 37.07
C ASP A 345 -19.99 8.44 36.36
N ILE A 346 -20.07 8.56 35.03
CA ILE A 346 -18.93 8.91 34.17
C ILE A 346 -19.31 10.12 33.32
N ARG A 347 -18.57 11.21 33.48
CA ARG A 347 -18.78 12.43 32.70
C ARG A 347 -18.02 12.39 31.38
N VAL A 348 -18.77 12.37 30.30
CA VAL A 348 -18.27 12.41 28.93
C VAL A 348 -18.62 13.76 28.31
N GLU A 349 -17.66 14.43 27.69
CA GLU A 349 -17.86 15.71 27.03
C GLU A 349 -17.36 15.67 25.57
N LEU A 350 -17.92 16.56 24.73
CA LEU A 350 -17.56 16.71 23.31
C LEU A 350 -16.86 18.04 23.06
N LEU A 351 -15.71 18.03 22.40
CA LEU A 351 -14.99 19.22 21.98
C LEU A 351 -14.65 19.19 20.49
N SER A 352 -15.29 20.06 19.71
CA SER A 352 -15.03 20.25 18.29
C SER A 352 -14.85 21.74 17.97
N GLY A 353 -14.46 22.05 16.73
CA GLY A 353 -14.30 23.44 16.28
C GLY A 353 -15.58 24.26 16.33
N SER A 354 -16.76 23.62 16.22
CA SER A 354 -18.08 24.27 16.27
C SER A 354 -18.59 24.57 17.67
N VAL A 355 -17.93 24.05 18.73
CA VAL A 355 -18.35 24.28 20.11
C VAL A 355 -18.13 25.73 20.51
N LYS A 356 -19.23 26.44 20.81
CA LYS A 356 -19.20 27.87 21.20
C LYS A 356 -18.38 28.08 22.46
N LYS A 357 -17.64 29.21 22.55
CA LYS A 357 -16.75 29.57 23.65
C LYS A 357 -17.39 29.39 25.03
N ARG A 358 -18.66 29.78 25.19
CA ARG A 358 -19.40 29.67 26.46
C ARG A 358 -19.56 28.21 26.95
N LYS A 359 -19.66 27.23 26.04
CA LYS A 359 -19.71 25.81 26.40
C LYS A 359 -18.33 25.20 26.57
N ARG A 360 -17.32 25.77 25.90
CA ARG A 360 -15.94 25.29 25.93
C ARG A 360 -15.25 25.50 27.26
N GLU A 361 -15.42 26.70 27.89
CA GLU A 361 -14.78 27.03 29.16
C GLU A 361 -15.07 26.05 30.32
N PRO A 362 -16.35 25.66 30.57
CA PRO A 362 -16.65 24.62 31.59
C PRO A 362 -16.02 23.27 31.31
N ILE A 363 -15.94 22.85 30.01
CA ILE A 363 -15.30 21.60 29.63
C ILE A 363 -13.80 21.67 29.95
N LEU A 364 -13.11 22.74 29.55
CA LEU A 364 -11.69 22.92 29.82
C LEU A 364 -11.38 22.95 31.32
N LYS A 365 -12.22 23.61 32.11
CA LYS A 365 -12.10 23.60 33.56
C LYS A 365 -12.30 22.21 34.15
N GLY A 366 -13.33 21.50 33.72
CA GLY A 366 -13.60 20.13 34.18
C GLY A 366 -12.52 19.13 33.81
N LEU A 367 -11.79 19.35 32.70
CA LEU A 367 -10.62 18.53 32.35
C LEU A 367 -9.45 18.75 33.31
N LEU A 368 -9.19 20.03 33.69
CA LEU A 368 -8.12 20.37 34.64
C LEU A 368 -8.42 19.97 36.08
N THR A 369 -9.70 19.84 36.46
CA THR A 369 -10.11 19.35 37.79
C THR A 369 -10.27 17.83 37.84
N GLY A 370 -10.28 17.13 36.68
CA GLY A 370 -10.55 15.70 36.62
C GLY A 370 -12.05 15.32 36.63
N GLU A 371 -12.97 16.32 36.72
CA GLU A 371 -14.42 16.06 36.64
C GLU A 371 -14.86 15.49 35.29
N VAL A 372 -14.24 15.93 34.20
CA VAL A 372 -14.45 15.36 32.87
C VAL A 372 -13.49 14.19 32.71
N GLN A 373 -14.02 13.00 32.67
CA GLN A 373 -13.23 11.76 32.68
C GLN A 373 -12.93 11.28 31.25
N ILE A 374 -13.87 11.47 30.32
CA ILE A 374 -13.70 11.11 28.90
C ILE A 374 -13.97 12.35 28.03
N LEU A 375 -13.01 12.71 27.18
CA LEU A 375 -13.18 13.76 26.20
C LEU A 375 -13.20 13.16 24.79
N VAL A 376 -14.28 13.38 24.06
CA VAL A 376 -14.40 13.04 22.64
C VAL A 376 -14.25 14.31 21.81
N GLY A 377 -13.56 14.25 20.66
CA GLY A 377 -13.48 15.43 19.80
C GLY A 377 -12.67 15.23 18.54
N THR A 378 -12.38 16.33 17.87
CA THR A 378 -11.59 16.39 16.65
C THR A 378 -10.14 16.84 16.93
N HIS A 379 -9.44 17.33 15.93
CA HIS A 379 -8.14 17.99 16.11
C HIS A 379 -8.13 19.12 17.13
N ALA A 380 -9.28 19.64 17.53
CA ALA A 380 -9.41 20.61 18.62
C ALA A 380 -8.80 20.11 19.95
N LEU A 381 -8.72 18.79 20.16
CA LEU A 381 -8.05 18.19 21.31
C LEU A 381 -6.54 18.48 21.36
N LEU A 382 -5.94 18.77 20.19
CA LEU A 382 -4.50 19.05 20.08
C LEU A 382 -4.12 20.50 20.39
N GLU A 383 -5.11 21.37 20.54
CA GLU A 383 -4.85 22.79 20.86
C GLU A 383 -4.16 22.92 22.22
N ASP A 384 -3.23 23.87 22.34
CA ASP A 384 -2.45 24.08 23.58
C ASP A 384 -3.33 24.49 24.79
N THR A 385 -4.49 25.06 24.51
CA THR A 385 -5.49 25.44 25.54
C THR A 385 -6.20 24.22 26.17
N VAL A 386 -6.11 23.04 25.57
CA VAL A 386 -6.72 21.82 26.09
C VAL A 386 -5.71 21.09 26.97
N GLY A 387 -5.84 21.22 28.27
CA GLY A 387 -5.04 20.53 29.28
C GLY A 387 -5.86 19.47 30.00
N PHE A 388 -5.21 18.39 30.43
CA PHE A 388 -5.79 17.34 31.25
C PHE A 388 -5.11 17.32 32.62
N ALA A 389 -5.83 16.92 33.66
CA ALA A 389 -5.22 16.67 34.96
C ALA A 389 -4.29 15.44 34.89
N PHE A 390 -4.78 14.31 34.39
CA PHE A 390 -4.05 13.06 34.32
C PHE A 390 -4.50 12.23 33.09
N LEU A 391 -4.10 12.61 31.88
CA LEU A 391 -4.42 11.83 30.66
C LEU A 391 -3.63 10.52 30.63
N GLY A 392 -4.29 9.38 30.82
CA GLY A 392 -3.66 8.05 30.81
C GLY A 392 -3.78 7.32 29.48
N LEU A 393 -4.87 7.56 28.71
CA LEU A 393 -5.12 6.89 27.44
C LEU A 393 -5.64 7.85 26.39
N ALA A 394 -5.02 7.83 25.22
CA ALA A 394 -5.48 8.52 24.01
C ALA A 394 -5.90 7.49 22.95
N VAL A 395 -7.15 7.55 22.50
CA VAL A 395 -7.67 6.77 21.39
C VAL A 395 -7.73 7.63 20.14
N ILE A 396 -7.23 7.14 19.01
CA ILE A 396 -7.21 7.85 17.72
C ILE A 396 -7.95 7.00 16.70
N ASP A 397 -9.07 7.51 16.17
CA ASP A 397 -9.83 6.81 15.14
C ASP A 397 -9.41 7.28 13.73
N GLU A 398 -9.36 6.34 12.77
CA GLU A 398 -8.99 6.56 11.37
C GLU A 398 -7.63 7.28 11.20
N GLN A 399 -6.59 6.67 11.73
CA GLN A 399 -5.22 7.21 11.80
C GLN A 399 -4.71 7.81 10.47
N HIS A 400 -5.05 7.20 9.33
CA HIS A 400 -4.57 7.63 8.00
C HIS A 400 -4.93 9.10 7.67
N ARG A 401 -5.84 9.71 8.42
CA ARG A 401 -6.24 11.13 8.28
C ARG A 401 -5.47 12.10 9.20
N PHE A 402 -4.59 11.56 10.07
CA PHE A 402 -3.79 12.36 11.00
C PHE A 402 -2.30 12.21 10.70
N GLY A 403 -1.59 13.35 10.54
CA GLY A 403 -0.15 13.36 10.35
C GLY A 403 0.63 12.96 11.62
N VAL A 404 1.86 12.46 11.45
CA VAL A 404 2.77 12.08 12.54
C VAL A 404 2.98 13.23 13.56
N ALA A 405 3.15 14.46 13.06
CA ALA A 405 3.33 15.65 13.88
C ALA A 405 2.12 15.96 14.78
N GLN A 406 0.90 15.60 14.35
CA GLN A 406 -0.31 15.81 15.14
C GLN A 406 -0.39 14.82 16.30
N ARG A 407 0.01 13.57 16.10
CA ARG A 407 0.07 12.55 17.16
C ARG A 407 1.09 12.91 18.23
N ALA A 408 2.26 13.40 17.82
CA ALA A 408 3.31 13.82 18.74
C ALA A 408 2.84 14.91 19.73
N ARG A 409 1.87 15.75 19.35
CA ARG A 409 1.28 16.75 20.24
C ARG A 409 0.48 16.16 21.41
N LEU A 410 -0.12 14.98 21.24
CA LEU A 410 -0.79 14.27 22.35
C LEU A 410 0.21 13.78 23.40
N TRP A 411 1.43 13.44 22.99
CA TRP A 411 2.46 12.92 23.92
C TRP A 411 2.98 13.99 24.88
N VAL A 412 2.96 15.25 24.48
CA VAL A 412 3.46 16.36 25.30
C VAL A 412 2.37 17.04 26.16
N LYS A 413 1.13 16.51 26.14
CA LYS A 413 0.02 17.05 26.96
C LYS A 413 0.24 16.86 28.46
N ASN A 414 1.02 15.84 28.86
CA ASN A 414 1.37 15.56 30.26
C ASN A 414 2.88 15.35 30.39
N ALA A 415 3.40 15.42 31.61
CA ALA A 415 4.81 15.15 31.91
C ALA A 415 5.22 13.71 31.52
N GLN A 416 4.30 12.74 31.62
CA GLN A 416 4.45 11.37 31.15
C GLN A 416 3.48 11.15 29.98
N PRO A 417 3.94 10.62 28.84
CA PRO A 417 3.07 10.40 27.69
C PRO A 417 1.98 9.36 27.97
N PRO A 418 0.73 9.58 27.53
CA PRO A 418 -0.35 8.61 27.69
C PRO A 418 -0.11 7.36 26.85
N HIS A 419 -0.78 6.28 27.20
CA HIS A 419 -0.96 5.15 26.29
C HIS A 419 -1.70 5.60 25.04
N VAL A 420 -1.37 5.00 23.88
CA VAL A 420 -2.00 5.35 22.61
C VAL A 420 -2.60 4.09 21.99
N LEU A 421 -3.90 4.14 21.71
CA LEU A 421 -4.62 3.13 20.96
C LEU A 421 -5.10 3.75 19.64
N VAL A 422 -4.55 3.29 18.55
CA VAL A 422 -4.91 3.77 17.22
C VAL A 422 -5.88 2.78 16.59
N MET A 423 -6.98 3.25 16.02
CA MET A 423 -7.97 2.42 15.34
C MET A 423 -7.98 2.70 13.83
N THR A 424 -8.22 1.66 13.03
CA THR A 424 -8.50 1.80 11.61
C THR A 424 -9.60 0.83 11.17
N ALA A 425 -10.52 1.32 10.35
CA ALA A 425 -11.55 0.52 9.71
C ALA A 425 -11.11 -0.02 8.34
N THR A 426 -9.99 0.46 7.83
CA THR A 426 -9.36 -0.13 6.64
C THR A 426 -8.47 -1.28 7.09
N PRO A 427 -8.79 -2.51 6.73
CA PRO A 427 -7.85 -3.60 6.89
C PRO A 427 -6.57 -3.30 6.12
N ILE A 428 -5.44 -3.35 6.81
CA ILE A 428 -4.11 -3.15 6.22
C ILE A 428 -3.46 -4.52 6.16
N PRO A 429 -2.91 -4.95 5.02
CA PRO A 429 -2.19 -6.22 4.95
C PRO A 429 -1.16 -6.31 6.07
N ARG A 430 -1.05 -7.47 6.74
CA ARG A 430 -0.14 -7.64 7.90
C ARG A 430 1.29 -7.24 7.57
N THR A 431 1.75 -7.57 6.37
CA THR A 431 3.09 -7.21 5.87
C THR A 431 3.30 -5.71 5.80
N LEU A 432 2.30 -5.00 5.29
CA LEU A 432 2.34 -3.55 5.19
C LEU A 432 2.24 -2.90 6.58
N ALA A 433 1.40 -3.45 7.46
CA ALA A 433 1.27 -2.98 8.84
C ALA A 433 2.59 -3.12 9.62
N MET A 434 3.28 -4.25 9.50
CA MET A 434 4.60 -4.49 10.13
C MET A 434 5.70 -3.58 9.60
N THR A 435 5.49 -2.92 8.48
CA THR A 435 6.46 -2.04 7.83
C THR A 435 6.12 -0.57 8.06
N LEU A 436 4.90 -0.16 7.72
CA LEU A 436 4.45 1.23 7.86
C LEU A 436 4.22 1.65 9.31
N TYR A 437 3.79 0.72 10.14
CA TYR A 437 3.46 0.93 11.54
C TYR A 437 4.28 0.01 12.44
N GLY A 438 5.52 -0.27 12.04
CA GLY A 438 6.36 -1.26 12.70
C GLY A 438 6.80 -0.89 14.12
N ASP A 439 6.55 0.36 14.52
CA ASP A 439 6.68 0.88 15.87
C ASP A 439 5.41 0.69 16.72
N LEU A 440 4.29 0.30 16.10
CA LEU A 440 3.05 -0.05 16.77
C LEU A 440 2.94 -1.57 16.95
N ASP A 441 2.49 -1.99 18.11
CA ASP A 441 2.00 -3.35 18.30
C ASP A 441 0.63 -3.49 17.62
N VAL A 442 0.41 -4.59 16.89
CA VAL A 442 -0.79 -4.75 16.05
C VAL A 442 -1.72 -5.77 16.66
N SER A 443 -2.97 -5.37 16.90
CA SER A 443 -4.09 -6.24 17.27
C SER A 443 -5.13 -6.27 16.15
N VAL A 444 -5.67 -7.44 15.87
CA VAL A 444 -6.64 -7.66 14.80
C VAL A 444 -7.94 -8.23 15.36
N ILE A 445 -9.07 -7.58 15.04
CA ILE A 445 -10.42 -8.14 15.24
C ILE A 445 -10.85 -8.74 13.90
N ASP A 446 -10.66 -10.03 13.77
CA ASP A 446 -10.94 -10.86 12.59
C ASP A 446 -12.29 -11.58 12.66
N GLU A 447 -13.12 -11.24 13.65
CA GLU A 447 -14.46 -11.77 13.84
C GLU A 447 -15.50 -10.63 13.80
N LEU A 448 -16.65 -10.90 13.19
CA LEU A 448 -17.79 -9.98 13.25
C LEU A 448 -18.68 -10.31 14.46
N PRO A 449 -19.34 -9.31 15.06
CA PRO A 449 -20.29 -9.54 16.14
C PRO A 449 -21.42 -10.48 15.73
N PRO A 450 -21.95 -11.30 16.65
CA PRO A 450 -23.03 -12.25 16.38
C PRO A 450 -24.28 -11.54 15.86
N GLY A 451 -25.02 -12.19 14.95
CA GLY A 451 -26.27 -11.67 14.36
C GLY A 451 -26.09 -10.81 13.10
N ARG A 452 -24.87 -10.48 12.69
CA ARG A 452 -24.62 -9.75 11.45
C ARG A 452 -24.63 -10.69 10.26
N LYS A 453 -25.41 -10.33 9.21
CA LYS A 453 -25.49 -11.09 7.97
C LYS A 453 -24.40 -10.63 6.99
N PRO A 454 -23.78 -11.55 6.24
CA PRO A 454 -22.86 -11.18 5.18
C PRO A 454 -23.56 -10.31 4.12
N ILE A 455 -22.85 -9.31 3.60
CA ILE A 455 -23.37 -8.46 2.52
C ILE A 455 -23.24 -9.22 1.20
N THR A 456 -24.36 -9.35 0.47
CA THR A 456 -24.34 -9.94 -0.86
C THR A 456 -23.83 -8.91 -1.87
N THR A 457 -22.66 -9.14 -2.43
CA THR A 457 -22.05 -8.28 -3.44
C THR A 457 -22.37 -8.82 -4.84
N ILE A 458 -22.89 -7.96 -5.73
CA ILE A 458 -23.30 -8.31 -7.10
C ILE A 458 -22.59 -7.36 -8.06
N HIS A 459 -21.95 -7.92 -9.09
CA HIS A 459 -21.43 -7.15 -10.21
C HIS A 459 -22.40 -7.23 -11.37
N GLN A 460 -22.75 -6.08 -11.96
CA GLN A 460 -23.58 -6.01 -13.17
C GLN A 460 -23.13 -4.89 -14.11
N PHE A 461 -23.47 -5.05 -15.39
CA PHE A 461 -23.19 -4.02 -16.37
C PHE A 461 -24.33 -2.99 -16.45
N ASP A 462 -23.99 -1.78 -16.88
CA ASP A 462 -24.87 -0.63 -16.99
C ASP A 462 -26.11 -0.83 -17.89
N ASN A 463 -26.09 -1.80 -18.79
CA ASN A 463 -27.21 -2.18 -19.64
C ASN A 463 -28.36 -2.92 -18.92
N ARG A 464 -28.24 -3.24 -17.64
CA ARG A 464 -29.25 -3.95 -16.83
C ARG A 464 -29.96 -3.05 -15.79
N ARG A 465 -30.00 -1.76 -16.03
CA ARG A 465 -30.53 -0.76 -15.06
C ARG A 465 -32.00 -0.97 -14.67
N GLU A 466 -32.88 -1.38 -15.61
CA GLU A 466 -34.29 -1.64 -15.30
C GLU A 466 -34.46 -2.72 -14.21
N GLY A 467 -33.69 -3.79 -14.27
CA GLY A 467 -33.72 -4.83 -13.25
C GLY A 467 -33.23 -4.32 -11.89
N LEU A 468 -32.20 -3.47 -11.89
CA LEU A 468 -31.69 -2.83 -10.71
C LEU A 468 -32.74 -1.93 -10.06
N TYR A 469 -33.36 -1.03 -10.81
CA TYR A 469 -34.36 -0.10 -10.30
C TYR A 469 -35.58 -0.81 -9.74
N ARG A 470 -36.07 -1.88 -10.41
CA ARG A 470 -37.15 -2.73 -9.87
C ARG A 470 -36.78 -3.31 -8.50
N SER A 471 -35.51 -3.72 -8.31
CA SER A 471 -35.02 -4.23 -7.02
C SER A 471 -34.97 -3.13 -5.97
N VAL A 472 -34.56 -1.91 -6.35
CA VAL A 472 -34.56 -0.74 -5.47
C VAL A 472 -35.96 -0.36 -5.03
N HIS A 473 -36.95 -0.29 -5.97
CA HIS A 473 -38.38 -0.04 -5.63
C HIS A 473 -38.89 -1.04 -4.59
N LYS A 474 -38.55 -2.33 -4.75
CA LYS A 474 -38.94 -3.35 -3.77
C LYS A 474 -38.35 -3.07 -2.38
N GLN A 475 -37.06 -2.75 -2.32
CA GLN A 475 -36.38 -2.48 -1.05
C GLN A 475 -36.92 -1.21 -0.37
N VAL A 476 -37.19 -0.15 -1.13
CA VAL A 476 -37.77 1.06 -0.59
C VAL A 476 -39.20 0.82 -0.12
N ALA A 477 -40.02 0.05 -0.87
CA ALA A 477 -41.37 -0.35 -0.44
C ALA A 477 -41.39 -1.18 0.85
N GLU A 478 -40.32 -1.95 1.12
CA GLU A 478 -40.08 -2.64 2.38
C GLU A 478 -39.58 -1.71 3.52
N GLY A 479 -39.51 -0.40 3.28
CA GLY A 479 -39.09 0.63 4.21
C GLY A 479 -37.56 0.73 4.36
N ARG A 480 -36.78 0.20 3.42
CA ARG A 480 -35.31 0.25 3.43
C ARG A 480 -34.78 1.50 2.77
N GLN A 481 -33.54 1.87 3.11
CA GLN A 481 -32.85 3.01 2.53
C GLN A 481 -31.71 2.57 1.62
N VAL A 482 -31.41 3.41 0.62
CA VAL A 482 -30.48 3.10 -0.47
C VAL A 482 -29.44 4.20 -0.61
N TYR A 483 -28.16 3.80 -0.71
CA TYR A 483 -27.07 4.65 -1.14
C TYR A 483 -26.78 4.44 -2.62
N ILE A 484 -26.58 5.53 -3.38
CA ILE A 484 -26.09 5.52 -4.75
C ILE A 484 -24.85 6.40 -4.82
N VAL A 485 -23.69 5.81 -5.13
CA VAL A 485 -22.40 6.49 -5.05
C VAL A 485 -21.76 6.61 -6.43
N TYR A 486 -21.38 7.84 -6.79
CA TYR A 486 -20.66 8.18 -8.01
C TYR A 486 -19.17 8.42 -7.72
N PRO A 487 -18.24 8.03 -8.63
CA PRO A 487 -16.82 8.27 -8.45
C PRO A 487 -16.45 9.75 -8.56
N LEU A 488 -15.38 10.16 -7.86
CA LEU A 488 -14.71 11.45 -8.09
C LEU A 488 -13.59 11.26 -9.13
N ILE A 489 -13.53 12.11 -10.16
CA ILE A 489 -12.49 12.12 -11.18
C ILE A 489 -11.47 13.19 -10.79
N LYS A 490 -10.27 12.80 -10.37
CA LYS A 490 -9.21 13.73 -9.92
C LYS A 490 -8.84 14.82 -10.95
N GLU A 491 -9.06 14.57 -12.24
CA GLU A 491 -8.67 15.48 -13.32
C GLU A 491 -9.76 16.52 -13.71
N SER A 492 -10.98 16.40 -13.24
CA SER A 492 -12.09 17.32 -13.61
C SER A 492 -13.18 17.38 -12.55
N GLU A 493 -12.95 18.08 -11.46
CA GLU A 493 -13.96 18.34 -10.40
C GLU A 493 -15.29 18.92 -10.94
N LYS A 494 -15.26 19.64 -12.07
CA LYS A 494 -16.47 20.15 -12.71
C LYS A 494 -17.30 19.05 -13.37
N MET A 495 -16.64 18.04 -13.93
CA MET A 495 -17.28 16.92 -14.60
C MET A 495 -17.91 15.95 -13.58
N ASP A 496 -17.28 15.78 -12.41
CA ASP A 496 -17.81 14.94 -11.33
C ASP A 496 -19.09 15.47 -10.72
N LEU A 497 -19.14 16.79 -10.49
CA LEU A 497 -20.35 17.44 -10.02
C LEU A 497 -21.47 17.35 -11.06
N LYS A 498 -21.13 17.47 -12.35
CA LYS A 498 -22.09 17.31 -13.43
C LYS A 498 -22.65 15.89 -13.46
N ASN A 499 -21.82 14.87 -13.36
CA ASN A 499 -22.24 13.46 -13.31
C ASN A 499 -23.13 13.17 -12.10
N LEU A 500 -22.79 13.71 -10.92
CA LEU A 500 -23.63 13.60 -9.73
C LEU A 500 -24.97 14.30 -9.89
N GLU A 501 -24.98 15.54 -10.41
CA GLU A 501 -26.22 16.30 -10.61
C GLU A 501 -27.12 15.64 -11.66
N GLU A 502 -26.58 15.17 -12.76
CA GLU A 502 -27.31 14.40 -13.77
C GLU A 502 -27.86 13.10 -13.17
N GLY A 503 -27.06 12.37 -12.41
CA GLY A 503 -27.48 11.19 -11.69
C GLY A 503 -28.57 11.47 -10.64
N TYR A 504 -28.46 12.56 -9.89
CA TYR A 504 -29.46 12.98 -8.92
C TYR A 504 -30.78 13.32 -9.56
N VAL A 505 -30.78 14.07 -10.69
CA VAL A 505 -32.02 14.38 -11.45
C VAL A 505 -32.65 13.10 -11.97
N HIS A 506 -31.85 12.21 -12.58
CA HIS A 506 -32.32 10.94 -13.11
C HIS A 506 -32.97 10.05 -12.02
N ILE A 507 -32.35 9.94 -10.86
CA ILE A 507 -32.91 9.15 -9.75
C ILE A 507 -34.18 9.76 -9.20
N ARG A 508 -34.32 11.08 -9.17
CA ARG A 508 -35.59 11.74 -8.78
C ARG A 508 -36.71 11.50 -9.77
N GLU A 509 -36.42 11.44 -11.07
CA GLU A 509 -37.36 11.11 -12.12
C GLU A 509 -37.81 9.65 -12.06
N GLU A 510 -36.90 8.74 -11.77
CA GLU A 510 -37.15 7.30 -11.67
C GLU A 510 -37.92 6.93 -10.38
N PHE A 511 -37.70 7.66 -9.29
CA PHE A 511 -38.30 7.39 -7.97
C PHE A 511 -39.07 8.63 -7.47
N PRO A 512 -40.16 9.05 -8.18
CA PRO A 512 -40.89 10.26 -7.82
C PRO A 512 -41.61 10.19 -6.48
N GLU A 513 -41.91 8.97 -5.99
CA GLU A 513 -42.50 8.72 -4.68
C GLU A 513 -41.49 8.80 -3.50
N CYS A 514 -40.18 8.83 -3.80
CA CYS A 514 -39.13 8.84 -2.79
C CYS A 514 -38.56 10.24 -2.57
N LYS A 515 -38.28 10.57 -1.32
CA LYS A 515 -37.42 11.73 -1.04
C LYS A 515 -35.98 11.34 -1.26
N VAL A 516 -35.34 12.02 -2.21
CA VAL A 516 -33.94 11.82 -2.57
C VAL A 516 -33.11 12.97 -2.02
N CYS A 517 -32.07 12.67 -1.22
CA CYS A 517 -31.09 13.64 -0.77
C CYS A 517 -29.77 13.49 -1.52
N LYS A 518 -28.93 14.53 -1.54
CA LYS A 518 -27.64 14.51 -2.21
C LYS A 518 -26.50 14.96 -1.29
N MET A 519 -25.29 14.41 -1.50
CA MET A 519 -24.11 14.79 -0.74
C MET A 519 -22.85 14.79 -1.60
N HIS A 520 -22.08 15.88 -1.54
CA HIS A 520 -20.79 15.99 -2.24
C HIS A 520 -19.81 16.91 -1.51
N GLY A 521 -18.53 16.85 -1.91
CA GLY A 521 -17.42 17.51 -1.22
C GLY A 521 -17.55 19.04 -1.09
N LYS A 522 -18.18 19.72 -2.08
CA LYS A 522 -18.29 21.20 -2.12
C LYS A 522 -19.43 21.76 -1.26
N MET A 523 -20.30 20.94 -0.72
CA MET A 523 -21.32 21.38 0.22
C MET A 523 -20.68 21.90 1.51
N SER A 524 -21.27 22.93 2.09
CA SER A 524 -20.90 23.41 3.42
C SER A 524 -21.11 22.32 4.48
N ALA A 525 -20.47 22.44 5.63
CA ALA A 525 -20.66 21.50 6.73
C ALA A 525 -22.12 21.43 7.17
N TYR A 526 -22.80 22.56 7.23
CA TYR A 526 -24.22 22.67 7.59
C TYR A 526 -25.14 21.94 6.59
N GLU A 527 -24.90 22.12 5.28
CA GLU A 527 -25.67 21.44 4.24
C GLU A 527 -25.46 19.91 4.29
N LYS A 528 -24.21 19.45 4.47
CA LYS A 528 -23.90 18.02 4.63
C LYS A 528 -24.61 17.44 5.84
N ASP A 529 -24.58 18.13 6.95
CA ASP A 529 -25.28 17.72 8.18
C ASP A 529 -26.77 17.64 7.98
N SER A 530 -27.38 18.65 7.36
CA SER A 530 -28.82 18.68 7.08
C SER A 530 -29.27 17.53 6.16
N GLN A 531 -28.52 17.26 5.08
CA GLN A 531 -28.85 16.15 4.16
C GLN A 531 -28.66 14.79 4.83
N MET A 532 -27.59 14.63 5.61
CA MET A 532 -27.35 13.41 6.34
C MET A 532 -28.42 13.16 7.40
N GLN A 533 -28.85 14.20 8.11
CA GLN A 533 -29.90 14.08 9.13
C GLN A 533 -31.23 13.60 8.53
N GLN A 534 -31.63 14.13 7.37
CA GLN A 534 -32.83 13.66 6.66
C GLN A 534 -32.73 12.17 6.29
N PHE A 535 -31.54 11.70 5.95
CA PHE A 535 -31.33 10.29 5.63
C PHE A 535 -31.30 9.41 6.91
N VAL A 536 -30.63 9.84 7.95
CA VAL A 536 -30.54 9.11 9.25
C VAL A 536 -31.92 8.97 9.89
N THR A 537 -32.78 10.00 9.83
CA THR A 537 -34.13 9.96 10.39
C THR A 537 -35.12 9.16 9.53
N GLY A 538 -34.73 8.72 8.34
CA GLY A 538 -35.60 8.01 7.41
C GLY A 538 -36.54 8.91 6.61
N GLU A 539 -36.41 10.23 6.77
CA GLU A 539 -37.22 11.20 5.96
C GLU A 539 -36.85 11.09 4.47
N ALA A 540 -35.58 10.84 4.14
CA ALA A 540 -35.13 10.51 2.80
C ALA A 540 -34.84 9.01 2.67
N GLN A 541 -35.36 8.38 1.60
CA GLN A 541 -35.19 6.95 1.33
C GLN A 541 -33.96 6.67 0.47
N ILE A 542 -33.54 7.61 -0.36
CA ILE A 542 -32.40 7.46 -1.27
C ILE A 542 -31.41 8.60 -1.04
N MET A 543 -30.12 8.25 -0.90
CA MET A 543 -29.03 9.21 -0.89
C MET A 543 -28.12 9.02 -2.10
N VAL A 544 -28.01 10.07 -2.92
CA VAL A 544 -27.08 10.16 -4.04
C VAL A 544 -25.85 10.94 -3.63
N ALA A 545 -24.68 10.34 -3.71
CA ALA A 545 -23.48 10.98 -3.18
C ALA A 545 -22.21 10.67 -3.99
N THR A 546 -21.16 11.46 -3.75
CA THR A 546 -19.80 11.11 -4.12
C THR A 546 -19.13 10.32 -2.98
N THR A 547 -17.83 10.01 -3.11
CA THR A 547 -17.01 9.29 -2.10
C THR A 547 -17.00 9.93 -0.70
N VAL A 548 -17.59 11.10 -0.50
CA VAL A 548 -17.73 11.78 0.81
C VAL A 548 -18.43 10.89 1.85
N ILE A 549 -19.20 9.88 1.44
CA ILE A 549 -19.86 8.90 2.31
C ILE A 549 -18.84 7.94 2.98
N GLU A 550 -17.58 7.92 2.55
CA GLU A 550 -16.52 7.14 3.24
C GLU A 550 -16.42 7.50 4.73
N VAL A 551 -16.98 8.63 5.16
CA VAL A 551 -16.96 9.11 6.54
C VAL A 551 -18.13 8.55 7.33
N GLY A 552 -17.91 7.51 8.00
CA GLY A 552 -18.36 6.87 9.25
C GLY A 552 -19.80 6.92 9.72
N VAL A 553 -20.77 7.56 9.06
CA VAL A 553 -22.13 7.67 9.61
C VAL A 553 -22.86 6.31 9.61
N ASN A 554 -23.41 5.96 10.75
CA ASN A 554 -24.16 4.72 10.93
C ASN A 554 -25.64 4.92 10.60
N VAL A 555 -26.14 4.24 9.55
CA VAL A 555 -27.56 4.20 9.20
C VAL A 555 -28.01 2.73 9.14
N PRO A 556 -28.53 2.19 10.25
CA PRO A 556 -28.87 0.75 10.35
C PRO A 556 -29.90 0.29 9.32
N ASN A 557 -30.79 1.19 8.86
CA ASN A 557 -31.84 0.90 7.90
C ASN A 557 -31.36 0.93 6.42
N ALA A 558 -30.16 1.43 6.16
CA ALA A 558 -29.58 1.41 4.82
C ALA A 558 -29.08 0.00 4.48
N SER A 559 -29.81 -0.68 3.61
CA SER A 559 -29.55 -2.09 3.23
C SER A 559 -29.02 -2.25 1.80
N VAL A 560 -29.07 -1.22 0.97
CA VAL A 560 -28.61 -1.26 -0.42
C VAL A 560 -27.56 -0.20 -0.67
N MET A 561 -26.43 -0.64 -1.24
CA MET A 561 -25.35 0.22 -1.74
C MET A 561 -25.20 -0.01 -3.24
N ILE A 562 -25.39 1.02 -4.05
CA ILE A 562 -25.13 0.99 -5.48
C ILE A 562 -23.90 1.85 -5.75
N ILE A 563 -22.90 1.29 -6.41
CA ILE A 563 -21.67 1.98 -6.77
C ILE A 563 -21.62 2.11 -8.28
N GLU A 564 -21.83 3.29 -8.77
CA GLU A 564 -21.81 3.63 -10.20
C GLU A 564 -20.38 3.76 -10.70
N ASN A 565 -20.11 3.27 -11.92
CA ASN A 565 -18.77 3.24 -12.50
C ASN A 565 -17.73 2.62 -11.54
N ALA A 566 -18.07 1.47 -10.97
CA ALA A 566 -17.25 0.79 -9.95
C ALA A 566 -15.83 0.46 -10.44
N GLU A 567 -15.61 0.39 -11.76
CA GLU A 567 -14.30 0.22 -12.38
C GLU A 567 -13.30 1.34 -12.04
N ARG A 568 -13.78 2.51 -11.61
CA ARG A 568 -12.96 3.68 -11.27
C ARG A 568 -12.50 3.72 -9.82
N PHE A 569 -13.02 2.83 -8.99
CA PHE A 569 -12.67 2.74 -7.57
C PHE A 569 -11.57 1.73 -7.32
N GLY A 570 -10.70 2.00 -6.34
CA GLY A 570 -9.81 1.01 -5.78
C GLY A 570 -10.56 -0.01 -4.90
N LEU A 571 -9.97 -1.20 -4.71
CA LEU A 571 -10.56 -2.26 -3.89
C LEU A 571 -10.84 -1.81 -2.45
N SER A 572 -9.92 -1.09 -1.83
CA SER A 572 -10.08 -0.56 -0.47
C SER A 572 -11.27 0.41 -0.37
N GLN A 573 -11.47 1.27 -1.39
CA GLN A 573 -12.62 2.20 -1.42
C GLN A 573 -13.94 1.44 -1.60
N LEU A 574 -13.99 0.47 -2.53
CA LEU A 574 -15.18 -0.37 -2.72
C LEU A 574 -15.55 -1.11 -1.43
N HIS A 575 -14.57 -1.64 -0.72
CA HIS A 575 -14.78 -2.32 0.56
C HIS A 575 -15.32 -1.37 1.64
N GLN A 576 -14.76 -0.17 1.76
CA GLN A 576 -15.25 0.85 2.70
C GLN A 576 -16.70 1.27 2.40
N LEU A 577 -17.03 1.50 1.12
CA LEU A 577 -18.39 1.81 0.69
C LEU A 577 -19.35 0.65 0.98
N ARG A 578 -18.95 -0.59 0.67
CA ARG A 578 -19.74 -1.78 1.02
C ARG A 578 -20.04 -1.85 2.51
N GLY A 579 -19.07 -1.53 3.36
CA GLY A 579 -19.22 -1.52 4.82
C GLY A 579 -20.19 -0.46 5.37
N ARG A 580 -20.71 0.44 4.54
CA ARG A 580 -21.74 1.43 4.94
C ARG A 580 -23.15 0.82 5.05
N VAL A 581 -23.38 -0.31 4.45
CA VAL A 581 -24.59 -1.12 4.62
C VAL A 581 -24.30 -2.37 5.45
N GLY A 582 -25.33 -3.16 5.78
CA GLY A 582 -25.17 -4.37 6.57
C GLY A 582 -24.97 -4.13 8.08
N ARG A 583 -25.46 -3.01 8.59
CA ARG A 583 -25.38 -2.67 10.03
C ARG A 583 -26.65 -3.00 10.80
N GLY A 584 -27.73 -3.32 10.08
CA GLY A 584 -29.00 -3.78 10.64
C GLY A 584 -29.15 -5.30 10.56
N ALA A 585 -30.25 -5.83 11.09
CA ALA A 585 -30.60 -7.28 11.06
C ALA A 585 -31.06 -7.77 9.67
N ALA A 586 -31.38 -6.87 8.74
CA ALA A 586 -31.85 -7.20 7.40
C ALA A 586 -30.68 -7.62 6.48
N GLN A 587 -30.99 -8.45 5.47
CA GLN A 587 -30.06 -8.76 4.41
C GLN A 587 -29.71 -7.47 3.65
N SER A 588 -28.41 -7.28 3.38
CA SER A 588 -27.91 -6.11 2.69
C SER A 588 -27.19 -6.49 1.40
N TYR A 589 -27.23 -5.57 0.44
CA TYR A 589 -26.74 -5.77 -0.92
C TYR A 589 -25.78 -4.64 -1.30
N CYS A 590 -24.70 -5.00 -1.99
CA CYS A 590 -23.77 -4.07 -2.62
C CYS A 590 -23.74 -4.37 -4.13
N ILE A 591 -24.17 -3.44 -4.94
CA ILE A 591 -24.25 -3.59 -6.40
C ILE A 591 -23.15 -2.75 -7.04
N LEU A 592 -22.22 -3.40 -7.72
CA LEU A 592 -21.13 -2.77 -8.46
C LEU A 592 -21.58 -2.62 -9.92
N VAL A 593 -21.85 -1.41 -10.36
CA VAL A 593 -22.28 -1.12 -11.74
C VAL A 593 -21.08 -0.68 -12.54
N THR A 594 -20.80 -1.33 -13.67
CA THR A 594 -19.66 -1.03 -14.54
C THR A 594 -20.06 -0.94 -16.00
N THR A 595 -19.19 -0.30 -16.79
CA THR A 595 -19.29 -0.37 -18.26
C THR A 595 -18.95 -1.77 -18.76
N TYR A 596 -19.36 -2.11 -19.99
CA TYR A 596 -19.12 -3.43 -20.59
C TYR A 596 -17.62 -3.69 -20.89
N LYS A 597 -16.87 -2.65 -21.24
CA LYS A 597 -15.44 -2.78 -21.59
C LYS A 597 -14.58 -2.65 -20.35
N LEU A 598 -14.21 -3.76 -19.74
CA LEU A 598 -13.32 -3.80 -18.60
C LEU A 598 -11.92 -4.31 -19.00
N THR A 599 -10.89 -3.72 -18.40
CA THR A 599 -9.53 -4.27 -18.45
C THR A 599 -9.48 -5.57 -17.64
N GLU A 600 -8.49 -6.42 -17.90
CA GLU A 600 -8.30 -7.67 -17.13
C GLU A 600 -8.12 -7.41 -15.63
N GLU A 601 -7.38 -6.37 -15.28
CA GLU A 601 -7.15 -5.95 -13.90
C GLU A 601 -8.47 -5.52 -13.22
N THR A 602 -9.27 -4.70 -13.90
CA THR A 602 -10.57 -4.25 -13.38
C THR A 602 -11.54 -5.41 -13.19
N ARG A 603 -11.55 -6.37 -14.12
CA ARG A 603 -12.36 -7.59 -13.99
C ARG A 603 -11.95 -8.37 -12.75
N LYS A 604 -10.66 -8.59 -12.53
CA LYS A 604 -10.15 -9.24 -11.30
C LYS A 604 -10.56 -8.51 -10.04
N ARG A 605 -10.54 -7.16 -10.03
CA ARG A 605 -11.03 -6.37 -8.88
C ARG A 605 -12.51 -6.62 -8.58
N MET A 606 -13.36 -6.66 -9.61
CA MET A 606 -14.78 -6.96 -9.42
C MET A 606 -15.00 -8.40 -8.92
N GLU A 607 -14.28 -9.37 -9.47
CA GLU A 607 -14.32 -10.77 -9.04
C GLU A 607 -13.94 -10.93 -7.57
N ILE A 608 -12.88 -10.26 -7.12
CA ILE A 608 -12.45 -10.26 -5.70
C ILE A 608 -13.55 -9.69 -4.81
N MET A 609 -14.13 -8.55 -5.16
CA MET A 609 -15.19 -7.93 -4.37
C MET A 609 -16.44 -8.80 -4.24
N VAL A 610 -16.75 -9.60 -5.26
CA VAL A 610 -17.89 -10.54 -5.25
C VAL A 610 -17.58 -11.81 -4.46
N SER A 611 -16.34 -12.31 -4.52
CA SER A 611 -15.96 -13.60 -3.95
C SER A 611 -15.78 -13.59 -2.43
N THR A 612 -15.40 -12.45 -1.83
CA THR A 612 -15.12 -12.37 -0.40
C THR A 612 -15.71 -11.12 0.26
N ASN A 613 -16.10 -11.30 1.54
CA ASN A 613 -16.46 -10.20 2.43
C ASN A 613 -15.31 -9.83 3.39
N ASP A 614 -14.25 -10.63 3.44
CA ASP A 614 -13.11 -10.38 4.31
C ASP A 614 -12.27 -9.20 3.80
N GLY A 615 -12.24 -8.13 4.59
CA GLY A 615 -11.48 -6.93 4.24
C GLY A 615 -9.97 -7.14 4.21
N PHE A 616 -9.42 -8.10 4.97
CA PHE A 616 -8.00 -8.43 4.93
C PHE A 616 -7.61 -9.14 3.63
N GLU A 617 -8.44 -10.09 3.16
CA GLU A 617 -8.25 -10.74 1.86
C GLU A 617 -8.31 -9.71 0.71
N ILE A 618 -9.27 -8.78 0.78
CA ILE A 618 -9.40 -7.69 -0.19
C ILE A 618 -8.17 -6.78 -0.18
N ALA A 619 -7.67 -6.43 0.99
CA ALA A 619 -6.50 -5.57 1.13
C ALA A 619 -5.22 -6.26 0.61
N GLU A 620 -5.05 -7.56 0.86
CA GLU A 620 -3.94 -8.35 0.31
C GLU A 620 -4.03 -8.46 -1.22
N ALA A 621 -5.23 -8.63 -1.76
CA ALA A 621 -5.45 -8.66 -3.19
C ALA A 621 -5.19 -7.29 -3.85
N ASP A 622 -5.62 -6.19 -3.20
CA ASP A 622 -5.33 -4.81 -3.66
C ASP A 622 -3.82 -4.56 -3.74
N LEU A 623 -3.08 -4.97 -2.71
CA LEU A 623 -1.62 -4.87 -2.67
C LEU A 623 -0.95 -5.66 -3.82
N LYS A 624 -1.45 -6.87 -4.11
CA LYS A 624 -0.93 -7.72 -5.20
C LYS A 624 -1.22 -7.16 -6.60
N LEU A 625 -2.38 -6.54 -6.79
CA LEU A 625 -2.80 -5.99 -8.09
C LEU A 625 -2.11 -4.68 -8.43
N ARG A 626 -1.89 -3.80 -7.46
CA ARG A 626 -1.25 -2.50 -7.69
C ARG A 626 0.23 -2.59 -8.05
N GLY A 627 0.92 -3.65 -7.66
CA GLY A 627 2.36 -3.79 -7.84
C GLY A 627 3.19 -2.84 -6.95
N PRO A 628 4.53 -2.91 -7.04
CA PRO A 628 5.43 -2.18 -6.14
C PRO A 628 5.51 -0.66 -6.35
N GLY A 629 4.94 -0.11 -7.45
CA GLY A 629 5.06 1.30 -7.83
C GLY A 629 3.95 2.23 -7.33
N ASP A 630 2.77 1.72 -7.00
CA ASP A 630 1.56 2.51 -6.78
C ASP A 630 1.03 2.47 -5.34
N ILE A 631 1.89 2.32 -4.34
CA ILE A 631 1.46 2.43 -2.95
C ILE A 631 1.29 3.93 -2.62
N GLU A 632 0.29 4.59 -3.22
CA GLU A 632 -0.09 5.98 -2.90
C GLU A 632 -0.42 6.18 -1.41
N GLY A 633 -0.81 5.13 -0.70
CA GLY A 633 -0.97 5.15 0.75
C GLY A 633 0.34 5.39 1.53
N THR A 634 1.50 5.14 0.93
CA THR A 634 2.80 5.42 1.55
C THR A 634 3.18 6.89 1.49
N GLN A 635 2.68 7.66 0.53
CA GLN A 635 2.88 9.11 0.49
C GLN A 635 2.10 9.83 1.61
N GLN A 636 0.99 9.27 2.08
CA GLN A 636 0.24 9.82 3.21
C GLN A 636 0.93 9.59 4.56
N SER A 637 1.75 8.54 4.67
CA SER A 637 2.60 8.30 5.85
C SER A 637 3.96 9.00 5.79
N GLY A 638 4.26 9.72 4.70
CA GLY A 638 5.53 10.42 4.51
C GLY A 638 6.70 9.52 4.14
N MET A 639 6.45 8.24 3.80
CA MET A 639 7.47 7.26 3.45
C MET A 639 7.26 6.67 2.07
N ALA A 640 8.18 6.95 1.17
CA ALA A 640 8.47 6.04 0.08
C ALA A 640 9.52 5.03 0.57
N PHE A 641 9.16 3.76 0.72
CA PHE A 641 10.16 2.71 0.86
C PHE A 641 10.85 2.56 -0.49
N ASP A 642 12.07 3.05 -0.58
CA ASP A 642 12.91 2.87 -1.77
C ASP A 642 13.52 1.45 -1.75
N LEU A 643 12.62 0.43 -1.83
CA LEU A 643 13.03 -0.97 -1.92
C LEU A 643 13.53 -1.23 -3.33
N LYS A 644 14.77 -1.73 -3.42
CA LYS A 644 15.45 -1.95 -4.70
C LYS A 644 15.11 -3.29 -5.35
N ILE A 645 14.81 -4.31 -4.54
CA ILE A 645 14.57 -5.67 -5.02
C ILE A 645 13.40 -6.38 -4.34
N ALA A 646 13.14 -6.08 -3.05
CA ALA A 646 12.04 -6.70 -2.33
C ALA A 646 10.70 -6.05 -2.71
N ASP A 647 9.65 -6.88 -2.74
CA ASP A 647 8.28 -6.49 -3.04
C ASP A 647 7.38 -6.88 -1.87
N LEU A 648 6.88 -5.91 -1.11
CA LEU A 648 6.06 -6.15 0.08
C LEU A 648 4.79 -6.95 -0.22
N ALA A 649 4.29 -6.88 -1.46
CA ALA A 649 3.12 -7.63 -1.90
C ALA A 649 3.41 -9.13 -2.11
N LYS A 650 4.65 -9.47 -2.48
CA LYS A 650 5.05 -10.84 -2.83
C LYS A 650 5.91 -11.50 -1.75
N ASP A 651 6.72 -10.70 -1.06
CA ASP A 651 7.74 -11.18 -0.13
C ASP A 651 7.27 -11.19 1.34
N GLY A 652 5.95 -11.22 1.59
CA GLY A 652 5.36 -11.14 2.92
C GLY A 652 5.82 -12.23 3.89
N GLN A 653 5.98 -13.47 3.44
CA GLN A 653 6.50 -14.56 4.27
C GLN A 653 7.97 -14.32 4.66
N LEU A 654 8.77 -13.84 3.71
CA LEU A 654 10.17 -13.49 3.96
C LEU A 654 10.26 -12.32 4.95
N LEU A 655 9.38 -11.31 4.82
CA LEU A 655 9.33 -10.18 5.77
C LEU A 655 9.06 -10.65 7.22
N GLN A 656 8.08 -11.54 7.42
CA GLN A 656 7.80 -12.10 8.74
C GLN A 656 8.99 -12.89 9.29
N TYR A 657 9.63 -13.67 8.43
CA TYR A 657 10.79 -14.46 8.79
C TYR A 657 11.97 -13.60 9.26
N VAL A 658 12.36 -12.60 8.48
CA VAL A 658 13.46 -11.69 8.84
C VAL A 658 13.13 -10.83 10.05
N ARG A 659 11.85 -10.48 10.27
CA ARG A 659 11.38 -9.76 11.47
C ARG A 659 11.64 -10.58 12.73
N THR A 660 11.41 -11.89 12.70
CA THR A 660 11.71 -12.78 13.83
C THR A 660 13.21 -12.76 14.17
N ILE A 661 14.06 -12.86 13.15
CA ILE A 661 15.52 -12.81 13.31
C ILE A 661 15.97 -11.46 13.86
N ALA A 662 15.50 -10.36 13.27
CA ALA A 662 15.79 -9.01 13.74
C ALA A 662 15.33 -8.77 15.19
N GLY A 663 14.16 -9.33 15.56
CA GLY A 663 13.62 -9.31 16.91
C GLY A 663 14.51 -10.05 17.93
N GLN A 664 15.01 -11.20 17.57
CA GLN A 664 15.98 -11.95 18.38
C GLN A 664 17.25 -11.14 18.62
N ILE A 665 17.85 -10.57 17.56
CA ILE A 665 19.06 -9.75 17.68
C ILE A 665 18.83 -8.53 18.56
N THR A 666 17.75 -7.79 18.34
CA THR A 666 17.43 -6.62 19.17
C THR A 666 17.15 -6.98 20.63
N THR A 667 16.80 -8.25 20.92
CA THR A 667 16.53 -8.73 22.29
C THR A 667 17.81 -9.22 22.97
N THR A 668 18.64 -9.99 22.25
CA THR A 668 19.86 -10.58 22.80
C THR A 668 21.04 -9.61 22.84
N ASP A 669 21.03 -8.63 21.92
CA ASP A 669 22.10 -7.63 21.79
C ASP A 669 21.54 -6.20 21.65
N PRO A 670 20.83 -5.72 22.66
CA PRO A 670 20.14 -4.43 22.59
C PRO A 670 21.08 -3.21 22.59
N ALA A 671 22.29 -3.35 23.09
CA ALA A 671 23.31 -2.31 23.10
C ALA A 671 24.19 -2.32 21.83
N GLY A 672 24.20 -3.42 21.07
CA GLY A 672 25.06 -3.58 19.90
C GLY A 672 26.50 -3.87 20.26
N GLU A 673 26.74 -4.53 21.40
CA GLU A 673 28.10 -4.81 21.95
C GLU A 673 28.58 -6.22 21.65
N ASN A 674 27.71 -7.11 21.15
CA ASN A 674 28.09 -8.47 20.82
C ASN A 674 28.99 -8.48 19.55
N PRO A 675 30.21 -8.97 19.63
CA PRO A 675 31.13 -9.04 18.50
C PRO A 675 30.58 -9.81 17.29
N GLU A 676 29.76 -10.83 17.52
CA GLU A 676 29.12 -11.59 16.44
C GLU A 676 28.18 -10.71 15.57
N ASN A 677 27.62 -9.63 16.12
CA ASN A 677 26.71 -8.72 15.47
C ASN A 677 27.38 -7.41 15.01
N GLU A 678 28.67 -7.21 15.23
CA GLU A 678 29.36 -5.96 14.87
C GLU A 678 29.15 -5.56 13.41
N VAL A 679 29.22 -6.53 12.50
CA VAL A 679 28.99 -6.31 11.07
C VAL A 679 27.57 -5.74 10.82
N ILE A 680 26.56 -6.29 11.51
CA ILE A 680 25.16 -5.89 11.39
C ILE A 680 24.98 -4.44 11.85
N TRP A 681 25.50 -4.11 13.02
CA TRP A 681 25.35 -2.76 13.59
C TRP A 681 26.14 -1.70 12.79
N ARG A 682 27.32 -2.05 12.30
CA ARG A 682 28.10 -1.20 11.41
C ARG A 682 27.33 -0.90 10.13
N GLN A 683 26.76 -1.92 9.48
CA GLN A 683 25.94 -1.74 8.26
C GLN A 683 24.68 -0.92 8.53
N LEU A 684 23.95 -1.18 9.61
CA LEU A 684 22.79 -0.41 10.00
C LEU A 684 23.13 1.08 10.19
N ASN A 685 24.26 1.37 10.86
CA ASN A 685 24.70 2.76 11.07
C ASN A 685 25.11 3.44 9.75
N THR A 686 25.66 2.71 8.79
CA THR A 686 25.98 3.22 7.46
C THR A 686 24.72 3.59 6.69
N LEU A 687 23.71 2.72 6.70
CA LEU A 687 22.41 2.97 6.08
C LEU A 687 21.69 4.18 6.71
N ARG A 688 21.81 4.40 8.00
CA ARG A 688 21.23 5.58 8.70
C ARG A 688 21.90 6.90 8.32
N LYS A 689 23.19 6.92 8.04
CA LYS A 689 23.93 8.12 7.62
C LYS A 689 23.60 8.54 6.19
N SER A 690 23.16 7.62 5.35
CA SER A 690 22.81 7.88 3.95
C SER A 690 21.40 8.47 3.72
N ASN A 691 20.85 9.20 4.70
CA ASN A 691 19.61 10.01 4.61
C ASN A 691 18.26 9.27 4.54
N VAL A 692 18.15 8.04 4.91
CA VAL A 692 16.83 7.46 5.18
C VAL A 692 16.49 7.70 6.66
N ASN A 693 15.83 8.81 6.96
CA ASN A 693 15.42 9.14 8.34
C ASN A 693 14.19 8.31 8.73
N TRP A 694 14.41 7.02 8.95
CA TRP A 694 13.39 6.03 9.35
C TRP A 694 12.76 6.33 10.72
N GLY A 695 13.38 7.23 11.49
CA GLY A 695 12.91 7.63 12.82
C GLY A 695 11.87 8.75 12.86
N ALA A 696 11.56 9.38 11.72
CA ALA A 696 10.53 10.42 11.63
C ALA A 696 9.13 9.87 11.33
N ILE A 697 8.96 8.56 11.43
CA ILE A 697 7.82 7.81 10.89
C ILE A 697 6.73 7.51 11.92
N SER A 698 7.05 7.65 13.19
CA SER A 698 6.10 7.37 14.30
C SER A 698 5.47 8.62 14.88
#